data_34a84ce58b91010222cc83bb005cd91d
#
_entry.id   34a84ce58b91010222cc83bb005cd91d
#
_cell.length_a   1.000
_cell.length_b   1.000
_cell.length_c   1.000
_cell.angle_alpha   90.00
_cell.angle_beta   90.00
_cell.angle_gamma   90.00
#
_symmetry.space_group_name_H-M   'P 1'
#
loop_
_entity.id
_entity.type
_entity.pdbx_description
1 polymer ?
#
loop_
_entity_poly.entity_id
_entity_poly.type
_entity_poly.pdbx_seq_one_letter_code
_entity_poly.pdbx_strand_id
1 'polypeptide(L)'
;MSDRPTAVCPLCGAGCRLEPGKGSRARGVPGPANPEGRLCAKGVGAFDVGENRLTEPMVRHDGRLKPVSWAVALDRAAEALTDVRAATGPDGMAFLGAPHCTNEENYLLEKIARMLGTNNVDNRARLCHVSAARTLDERLGWPATTNGLADLGEADVIIVAGANPAERQPVPFNSFVRPAVADDTTLVHVDPVGNETTRVADYHITPRPGRDAVVFDLLSARLVAADAIDRQFVASRTRGFDRFRDSIAEYDCERAAVAAGVGGIPVPSGRDGGPAETNTIARVADELADADAIAAMVGTGIEGGTTDASAALLDLLLLTGSVGRPGTGLVVLRGLANEQGAVDAGCVPDRLPGHQPVTNRAACDRIAEEWGITPPSTPGKNARELLAAFGDGIRGALVVGENPAISKRDSEWLQERLDGLDALVVVDLVSNRTTEHADVVLPAAAGVEKSGTLTNLERRVQRSPRAAEPPGEARPDLAILSALGARLTGEAAAFDYDGPAPVFDELTRVAPTHAGITYTDLDAGGRQWPFDMDGVLYRTTFDTPDGLAPFGTARSVPERKATDSLTLVTGGRRSEFNGEVSERAVLRLAGTDAAERGISSGDEVIVTDGATDVVATARVDERTRTGTVYLPASVADPLLRSSDSTVHVHAA
;
A
#
# COMPACT_ATOMS: atom_id res chain seq x y z
N MET A 1 30.10 -0.19 18.85
CA MET A 1 29.08 0.19 17.86
C MET A 1 29.83 0.48 16.57
N SER A 2 29.40 -0.04 15.42
CA SER A 2 30.11 0.22 14.15
C SER A 2 29.94 1.70 13.80
N ASP A 3 31.01 2.32 13.31
CA ASP A 3 31.02 3.73 12.84
C ASP A 3 30.30 3.90 11.47
N ARG A 4 29.54 2.86 11.07
CA ARG A 4 28.87 2.82 9.76
C ARG A 4 27.45 3.40 9.87
N PRO A 5 26.99 4.18 8.86
CA PRO A 5 25.65 4.71 8.87
C PRO A 5 24.61 3.59 8.79
N THR A 6 23.61 3.65 9.67
CA THR A 6 22.50 2.69 9.70
C THR A 6 21.31 3.31 8.95
N ALA A 7 21.03 2.79 7.75
CA ALA A 7 19.91 3.21 6.93
C ALA A 7 18.64 2.39 7.22
N VAL A 8 17.51 2.83 6.67
CA VAL A 8 16.24 2.10 6.61
C VAL A 8 16.14 1.39 5.27
N CYS A 9 15.69 0.13 5.27
CA CYS A 9 15.51 -0.65 4.05
C CYS A 9 14.47 0.01 3.12
N PRO A 10 14.82 0.34 1.87
CA PRO A 10 13.93 1.08 0.96
C PRO A 10 12.96 0.19 0.18
N LEU A 11 12.81 -1.09 0.51
CA LEU A 11 12.13 -2.06 -0.37
C LEU A 11 10.71 -2.43 0.04
N CYS A 12 10.34 -2.32 1.32
CA CYS A 12 8.96 -2.57 1.76
C CYS A 12 8.60 -1.78 3.01
N GLY A 13 7.30 -1.68 3.30
CA GLY A 13 6.75 -0.92 4.41
C GLY A 13 7.14 -1.37 5.83
N ALA A 14 7.91 -2.46 5.99
CA ALA A 14 8.37 -2.90 7.30
C ALA A 14 9.33 -1.92 7.97
N GLY A 15 10.24 -1.28 7.21
CA GLY A 15 11.19 -0.32 7.76
C GLY A 15 12.33 -0.97 8.56
N CYS A 16 12.85 -2.13 8.11
CA CYS A 16 13.99 -2.81 8.72
C CYS A 16 15.25 -1.96 8.69
N ARG A 17 16.05 -1.97 9.76
CA ARG A 17 17.32 -1.27 9.83
C ARG A 17 18.46 -2.11 9.23
N LEU A 18 19.34 -1.47 8.47
CA LEU A 18 20.45 -2.11 7.78
C LEU A 18 21.67 -1.19 7.68
N GLU A 19 22.83 -1.80 7.42
CA GLU A 19 24.09 -1.11 7.13
C GLU A 19 24.81 -1.79 5.96
N PRO A 20 25.78 -1.12 5.32
CA PRO A 20 26.62 -1.74 4.30
C PRO A 20 27.37 -2.97 4.83
N GLY A 21 27.22 -4.11 4.15
CA GLY A 21 27.93 -5.36 4.44
C GLY A 21 29.16 -5.56 3.53
N LYS A 22 29.37 -6.81 3.07
CA LYS A 22 30.44 -7.14 2.12
C LYS A 22 29.92 -7.04 0.67
N GLY A 23 30.63 -6.32 -0.18
CA GLY A 23 30.20 -6.04 -1.55
C GLY A 23 28.92 -5.20 -1.57
N SER A 24 28.00 -5.51 -2.48
CA SER A 24 26.68 -4.87 -2.57
C SER A 24 25.63 -5.41 -1.58
N ARG A 25 26.00 -6.33 -0.66
CA ARG A 25 25.06 -6.94 0.29
C ARG A 25 24.90 -6.06 1.52
N ALA A 26 23.66 -5.96 1.99
CA ALA A 26 23.35 -5.35 3.28
C ALA A 26 23.54 -6.33 4.44
N ARG A 27 23.82 -5.77 5.62
CA ARG A 27 23.74 -6.44 6.92
C ARG A 27 22.62 -5.81 7.74
N GLY A 28 21.78 -6.62 8.36
CA GLY A 28 20.74 -6.11 9.24
C GLY A 28 21.30 -5.63 10.59
N VAL A 29 20.68 -4.61 11.11
CA VAL A 29 20.94 -4.03 12.43
C VAL A 29 19.66 -4.12 13.25
N PRO A 30 19.71 -4.50 14.54
CA PRO A 30 18.53 -4.51 15.39
C PRO A 30 17.76 -3.19 15.33
N GLY A 31 16.45 -3.28 15.17
CA GLY A 31 15.53 -2.15 15.07
C GLY A 31 14.09 -2.57 15.38
N PRO A 32 13.15 -1.61 15.49
CA PRO A 32 11.78 -1.92 15.88
C PRO A 32 11.09 -2.98 14.99
N ALA A 33 11.28 -2.94 13.68
CA ALA A 33 10.69 -3.90 12.75
C ALA A 33 11.51 -5.19 12.57
N ASN A 34 12.78 -5.19 12.97
CA ASN A 34 13.68 -6.33 12.90
C ASN A 34 14.53 -6.44 14.18
N PRO A 35 13.92 -6.76 15.33
CA PRO A 35 14.56 -6.70 16.65
C PRO A 35 15.81 -7.57 16.77
N GLU A 36 15.88 -8.67 16.04
CA GLU A 36 17.04 -9.56 15.99
C GLU A 36 18.08 -9.16 14.91
N GLY A 37 17.89 -8.04 14.22
CA GLY A 37 18.76 -7.60 13.13
C GLY A 37 18.71 -8.50 11.88
N ARG A 38 17.63 -9.28 11.71
CA ARG A 38 17.47 -10.13 10.51
C ARG A 38 17.02 -9.29 9.31
N LEU A 39 17.39 -9.73 8.12
CA LEU A 39 16.89 -9.21 6.83
C LEU A 39 16.29 -10.34 6.00
N CYS A 40 15.33 -10.02 5.16
CA CYS A 40 14.84 -10.91 4.11
C CYS A 40 15.79 -10.88 2.89
N ALA A 41 15.57 -11.77 1.93
CA ALA A 41 16.38 -11.84 0.72
C ALA A 41 16.44 -10.50 -0.04
N LYS A 42 15.32 -9.78 -0.13
CA LYS A 42 15.28 -8.44 -0.74
C LYS A 42 16.15 -7.45 0.04
N GLY A 43 15.97 -7.39 1.36
CA GLY A 43 16.71 -6.46 2.22
C GLY A 43 18.23 -6.70 2.19
N VAL A 44 18.68 -7.95 2.00
CA VAL A 44 20.10 -8.26 1.77
C VAL A 44 20.61 -7.64 0.47
N GLY A 45 19.77 -7.51 -0.57
CA GLY A 45 20.08 -6.87 -1.86
C GLY A 45 19.84 -5.36 -1.91
N ALA A 46 19.54 -4.69 -0.78
CA ALA A 46 19.13 -3.28 -0.78
C ALA A 46 20.14 -2.27 -1.37
N PHE A 47 21.42 -2.66 -1.48
CA PHE A 47 22.49 -1.88 -2.12
C PHE A 47 22.75 -2.26 -3.59
N ASP A 48 22.03 -3.27 -4.11
CA ASP A 48 22.15 -3.72 -5.50
C ASP A 48 20.99 -3.18 -6.32
N VAL A 49 21.14 -1.96 -6.84
CA VAL A 49 20.12 -1.26 -7.61
C VAL A 49 20.08 -1.70 -9.08
N GLY A 50 20.95 -2.62 -9.48
CA GLY A 50 21.03 -3.12 -10.85
C GLY A 50 21.95 -2.30 -11.77
N GLU A 51 22.06 -2.74 -13.03
CA GLU A 51 23.03 -2.20 -14.00
C GLU A 51 22.48 -1.04 -14.84
N ASN A 52 21.15 -0.88 -14.96
CA ASN A 52 20.51 0.13 -15.82
C ASN A 52 20.34 1.50 -15.13
N ARG A 53 21.31 1.90 -14.30
CA ARG A 53 21.27 3.16 -13.56
C ARG A 53 21.38 4.35 -14.50
N LEU A 54 20.52 5.35 -14.24
CA LEU A 54 20.68 6.68 -14.82
C LEU A 54 21.83 7.41 -14.09
N THR A 55 22.79 7.90 -14.84
CA THR A 55 24.02 8.52 -14.31
C THR A 55 24.23 9.96 -14.75
N GLU A 56 23.48 10.43 -15.77
CA GLU A 56 23.58 11.76 -16.34
C GLU A 56 22.18 12.29 -16.65
N PRO A 57 21.90 13.58 -16.47
CA PRO A 57 20.63 14.18 -16.90
C PRO A 57 20.52 14.18 -18.41
N MET A 58 19.31 13.92 -18.92
CA MET A 58 19.06 13.79 -20.35
C MET A 58 17.88 14.65 -20.79
N VAL A 59 17.95 15.18 -22.01
CA VAL A 59 16.89 15.94 -22.68
C VAL A 59 16.60 15.31 -24.04
N ARG A 60 15.32 15.26 -24.43
CA ARG A 60 14.90 14.76 -25.73
C ARG A 60 15.23 15.79 -26.83
N HIS A 61 16.00 15.34 -27.82
CA HIS A 61 16.35 16.11 -29.00
C HIS A 61 16.29 15.20 -30.23
N ASP A 62 15.53 15.59 -31.25
CA ASP A 62 15.29 14.80 -32.46
C ASP A 62 14.78 13.38 -32.15
N GLY A 63 13.82 13.26 -31.23
CA GLY A 63 13.20 12.00 -30.82
C GLY A 63 14.07 11.10 -29.92
N ARG A 64 15.29 11.52 -29.52
CA ARG A 64 16.19 10.71 -28.69
C ARG A 64 16.62 11.48 -27.43
N LEU A 65 16.68 10.77 -26.29
CA LEU A 65 17.29 11.30 -25.09
C LEU A 65 18.80 11.43 -25.27
N LYS A 66 19.35 12.62 -24.98
CA LYS A 66 20.78 12.93 -25.06
C LYS A 66 21.27 13.50 -23.74
N PRO A 67 22.44 13.07 -23.24
CA PRO A 67 23.04 13.65 -22.04
C PRO A 67 23.29 15.15 -22.20
N VAL A 68 23.01 15.88 -21.13
CA VAL A 68 23.24 17.34 -21.03
C VAL A 68 23.73 17.69 -19.61
N SER A 69 24.18 18.92 -19.38
CA SER A 69 24.48 19.36 -18.03
C SER A 69 23.23 19.52 -17.17
N TRP A 70 23.37 19.40 -15.85
CA TRP A 70 22.27 19.65 -14.90
C TRP A 70 21.58 20.97 -15.08
N ALA A 71 22.33 22.05 -15.35
CA ALA A 71 21.75 23.37 -15.58
C ALA A 71 20.80 23.34 -16.78
N VAL A 72 21.24 22.78 -17.91
CA VAL A 72 20.44 22.66 -19.13
C VAL A 72 19.19 21.80 -18.90
N ALA A 73 19.33 20.66 -18.22
CA ALA A 73 18.20 19.78 -17.95
C ALA A 73 17.13 20.43 -17.04
N LEU A 74 17.57 21.08 -15.96
CA LEU A 74 16.67 21.77 -15.02
C LEU A 74 15.98 22.98 -15.67
N ASP A 75 16.71 23.77 -16.47
CA ASP A 75 16.13 24.91 -17.19
C ASP A 75 15.11 24.43 -18.22
N ARG A 76 15.43 23.36 -18.97
CA ARG A 76 14.50 22.77 -19.95
C ARG A 76 13.25 22.16 -19.31
N ALA A 77 13.41 21.46 -18.17
CA ALA A 77 12.29 20.90 -17.41
C ALA A 77 11.36 22.03 -16.90
N ALA A 78 11.94 23.08 -16.32
CA ALA A 78 11.17 24.20 -15.82
C ALA A 78 10.46 24.99 -16.94
N GLU A 79 11.14 25.23 -18.07
CA GLU A 79 10.55 25.87 -19.25
C GLU A 79 9.36 25.08 -19.77
N ALA A 80 9.53 23.78 -20.04
CA ALA A 80 8.48 22.93 -20.60
C ALA A 80 7.23 22.89 -19.70
N LEU A 81 7.40 22.71 -18.38
CA LEU A 81 6.27 22.71 -17.44
C LEU A 81 5.63 24.09 -17.30
N THR A 82 6.41 25.18 -17.35
CA THR A 82 5.89 26.55 -17.29
C THR A 82 5.08 26.89 -18.53
N ASP A 83 5.52 26.49 -19.72
CA ASP A 83 4.80 26.69 -20.97
C ASP A 83 3.46 25.97 -20.96
N VAL A 84 3.41 24.72 -20.50
CA VAL A 84 2.15 23.97 -20.32
C VAL A 84 1.24 24.70 -19.34
N ARG A 85 1.75 25.12 -18.18
CA ARG A 85 0.94 25.86 -17.18
C ARG A 85 0.39 27.17 -17.76
N ALA A 86 1.17 27.88 -18.55
CA ALA A 86 0.73 29.12 -19.20
C ALA A 86 -0.38 28.86 -20.25
N ALA A 87 -0.30 27.73 -20.96
CA ALA A 87 -1.27 27.38 -22.00
C ALA A 87 -2.57 26.78 -21.45
N THR A 88 -2.51 25.99 -20.36
CA THR A 88 -3.65 25.17 -19.88
C THR A 88 -4.13 25.57 -18.48
N GLY A 89 -3.44 26.45 -17.81
CA GLY A 89 -3.64 26.76 -16.40
C GLY A 89 -3.01 25.72 -15.47
N PRO A 90 -3.06 25.95 -14.14
CA PRO A 90 -2.41 25.08 -13.15
C PRO A 90 -2.99 23.66 -13.13
N ASP A 91 -4.29 23.50 -13.39
CA ASP A 91 -4.96 22.19 -13.40
C ASP A 91 -4.67 21.34 -14.64
N GLY A 92 -3.97 21.90 -15.65
CA GLY A 92 -3.42 21.16 -16.79
C GLY A 92 -2.13 20.41 -16.46
N MET A 93 -1.67 20.46 -15.21
CA MET A 93 -0.46 19.79 -14.73
C MET A 93 -0.77 18.67 -13.75
N ALA A 94 0.10 17.68 -13.69
CA ALA A 94 0.07 16.57 -12.74
C ALA A 94 1.44 16.37 -12.07
N PHE A 95 1.41 16.01 -10.79
CA PHE A 95 2.58 15.72 -9.98
C PHE A 95 2.42 14.35 -9.34
N LEU A 96 3.26 13.38 -9.73
CA LEU A 96 3.20 12.01 -9.24
C LEU A 96 4.44 11.71 -8.41
N GLY A 97 4.23 11.52 -7.09
CA GLY A 97 5.25 11.09 -6.14
C GLY A 97 5.24 9.59 -5.90
N ALA A 98 6.12 9.14 -5.05
CA ALA A 98 6.29 7.72 -4.84
C ALA A 98 6.67 7.34 -3.40
N PRO A 99 6.35 6.12 -2.98
CA PRO A 99 6.79 5.56 -1.71
C PRO A 99 8.29 5.19 -1.67
N HIS A 100 9.02 5.40 -2.76
CA HIS A 100 10.48 5.28 -2.82
C HIS A 100 11.20 6.60 -2.49
N CYS A 101 10.43 7.71 -2.48
CA CYS A 101 10.87 9.01 -2.02
C CYS A 101 10.76 9.12 -0.50
N THR A 102 11.57 9.97 0.12
CA THR A 102 11.49 10.28 1.56
C THR A 102 10.25 11.11 1.89
N ASN A 103 9.97 11.33 3.16
CA ASN A 103 8.89 12.23 3.58
C ASN A 103 9.14 13.64 3.05
N GLU A 104 10.38 14.11 3.15
CA GLU A 104 10.81 15.45 2.71
C GLU A 104 10.67 15.62 1.20
N GLU A 105 10.99 14.59 0.42
CA GLU A 105 10.88 14.61 -1.04
C GLU A 105 9.41 14.63 -1.51
N ASN A 106 8.55 13.81 -0.89
CA ASN A 106 7.11 13.84 -1.16
C ASN A 106 6.48 15.18 -0.72
N TYR A 107 6.94 15.74 0.40
CA TYR A 107 6.53 17.06 0.87
C TYR A 107 6.94 18.18 -0.11
N LEU A 108 8.17 18.18 -0.62
CA LEU A 108 8.59 19.18 -1.61
C LEU A 108 7.80 19.07 -2.92
N LEU A 109 7.50 17.86 -3.38
CA LEU A 109 6.71 17.66 -4.59
C LEU A 109 5.31 18.25 -4.45
N GLU A 110 4.63 17.98 -3.35
CA GLU A 110 3.30 18.53 -3.09
C GLU A 110 3.32 20.05 -2.87
N LYS A 111 4.36 20.56 -2.20
CA LYS A 111 4.59 22.00 -2.02
C LYS A 111 4.71 22.69 -3.39
N ILE A 112 5.51 22.13 -4.31
CA ILE A 112 5.65 22.66 -5.68
C ILE A 112 4.28 22.72 -6.37
N ALA A 113 3.53 21.62 -6.37
CA ALA A 113 2.22 21.53 -7.01
C ALA A 113 1.26 22.62 -6.49
N ARG A 114 1.18 22.78 -5.17
CA ARG A 114 0.26 23.73 -4.53
C ARG A 114 0.71 25.19 -4.67
N MET A 115 2.01 25.45 -4.65
CA MET A 115 2.54 26.78 -4.96
C MET A 115 2.31 27.18 -6.42
N LEU A 116 2.22 26.21 -7.33
CA LEU A 116 1.84 26.43 -8.73
C LEU A 116 0.32 26.60 -8.92
N GLY A 117 -0.48 26.36 -7.87
CA GLY A 117 -1.92 26.61 -7.84
C GLY A 117 -2.80 25.39 -8.15
N THR A 118 -2.29 24.16 -8.00
CA THR A 118 -3.07 22.93 -8.22
C THR A 118 -2.94 21.93 -7.08
N ASN A 119 -4.00 21.14 -6.83
CA ASN A 119 -3.99 19.94 -6.00
C ASN A 119 -3.90 18.65 -6.83
N ASN A 120 -3.55 18.71 -8.11
CA ASN A 120 -3.30 17.56 -8.96
C ASN A 120 -1.97 16.89 -8.61
N VAL A 121 -1.86 16.46 -7.37
CA VAL A 121 -0.71 15.74 -6.81
C VAL A 121 -1.20 14.44 -6.17
N ASP A 122 -0.59 13.33 -6.48
CA ASP A 122 -0.88 12.04 -5.85
C ASP A 122 0.37 11.15 -5.86
N ASN A 123 0.31 10.02 -5.19
CA ASN A 123 1.39 9.06 -5.17
C ASN A 123 0.88 7.64 -5.48
N ARG A 124 1.79 6.79 -5.97
CA ARG A 124 1.50 5.41 -6.33
C ARG A 124 0.92 4.59 -5.18
N ALA A 125 1.38 4.83 -3.97
CA ALA A 125 1.05 4.04 -2.79
C ALA A 125 -0.44 4.08 -2.45
N ARG A 126 -1.10 5.19 -2.68
CA ARG A 126 -2.52 5.38 -2.36
C ARG A 126 -3.43 4.38 -3.06
N LEU A 127 -3.05 3.91 -4.24
CA LEU A 127 -3.83 2.94 -5.01
C LEU A 127 -3.88 1.53 -4.37
N CYS A 128 -2.94 1.21 -3.49
CA CYS A 128 -2.82 -0.13 -2.91
C CYS A 128 -3.78 -0.39 -1.74
N HIS A 129 -4.15 0.64 -0.96
CA HIS A 129 -4.94 0.51 0.26
C HIS A 129 -6.02 1.58 0.39
N VAL A 130 -6.74 1.87 -0.72
CA VAL A 130 -7.75 2.93 -0.77
C VAL A 130 -8.92 2.63 0.17
N SER A 131 -9.45 1.41 0.15
CA SER A 131 -10.62 1.01 0.94
C SER A 131 -10.28 0.95 2.43
N ALA A 132 -9.18 0.29 2.80
CA ALA A 132 -8.75 0.20 4.19
C ALA A 132 -8.43 1.58 4.78
N ALA A 133 -7.66 2.40 4.06
CA ALA A 133 -7.31 3.75 4.50
C ALA A 133 -8.55 4.65 4.66
N ARG A 134 -9.47 4.62 3.68
CA ARG A 134 -10.73 5.38 3.76
C ARG A 134 -11.59 4.93 4.95
N THR A 135 -11.74 3.62 5.15
CA THR A 135 -12.51 3.07 6.28
C THR A 135 -11.96 3.55 7.61
N LEU A 136 -10.63 3.50 7.78
CA LEU A 136 -9.98 3.95 9.00
C LEU A 136 -10.12 5.46 9.19
N ASP A 137 -9.93 6.27 8.13
CA ASP A 137 -10.08 7.72 8.16
C ASP A 137 -11.53 8.14 8.54
N GLU A 138 -12.52 7.62 7.81
CA GLU A 138 -13.93 7.99 8.00
C GLU A 138 -14.52 7.51 9.35
N ARG A 139 -14.01 6.39 9.87
CA ARG A 139 -14.63 5.73 11.03
C ARG A 139 -13.81 5.87 12.31
N LEU A 140 -12.51 6.06 12.22
CA LEU A 140 -11.64 6.21 13.38
C LEU A 140 -10.89 7.55 13.41
N GLY A 141 -10.72 8.21 12.25
CA GLY A 141 -10.14 9.55 12.11
C GLY A 141 -8.74 9.60 11.50
N TRP A 142 -8.04 8.46 11.35
CA TRP A 142 -6.70 8.41 10.74
C TRP A 142 -6.59 7.26 9.71
N PRO A 143 -6.11 7.50 8.48
CA PRO A 143 -5.96 6.48 7.43
C PRO A 143 -4.69 5.63 7.63
N ALA A 144 -4.52 5.06 8.81
CA ALA A 144 -3.27 4.41 9.20
C ALA A 144 -3.49 3.22 10.13
N THR A 145 -2.50 2.32 10.18
CA THR A 145 -2.41 1.21 11.14
C THR A 145 -2.66 1.71 12.56
N THR A 146 -3.47 1.01 13.36
CA THR A 146 -3.90 1.49 14.67
C THR A 146 -2.87 1.23 15.79
N ASN A 147 -2.07 0.17 15.67
CA ASN A 147 -1.14 -0.30 16.69
C ASN A 147 0.28 -0.49 16.14
N GLY A 148 1.25 -0.80 17.00
CA GLY A 148 2.60 -1.18 16.60
C GLY A 148 2.68 -2.64 16.12
N LEU A 149 3.74 -2.98 15.38
CA LEU A 149 3.97 -4.37 14.95
C LEU A 149 4.24 -5.31 16.13
N ALA A 150 4.85 -4.81 17.20
CA ALA A 150 5.13 -5.60 18.38
C ALA A 150 3.85 -6.05 19.11
N ASP A 151 2.77 -5.27 19.03
CA ASP A 151 1.48 -5.61 19.64
C ASP A 151 0.88 -6.89 19.08
N LEU A 152 1.25 -7.30 17.85
CA LEU A 152 0.82 -8.58 17.28
C LEU A 152 1.26 -9.79 18.13
N GLY A 153 2.32 -9.65 18.90
CA GLY A 153 2.78 -10.67 19.85
C GLY A 153 1.92 -10.83 21.10
N GLU A 154 0.98 -9.92 21.35
CA GLU A 154 0.09 -9.90 22.52
C GLU A 154 -1.36 -10.28 22.15
N ALA A 155 -1.63 -10.64 20.89
CA ALA A 155 -2.96 -11.01 20.43
C ALA A 155 -3.28 -12.48 20.73
N ASP A 156 -4.52 -12.78 21.13
CA ASP A 156 -5.03 -14.15 21.24
C ASP A 156 -5.42 -14.69 19.86
N VAL A 157 -5.98 -13.82 19.01
CA VAL A 157 -6.33 -14.17 17.63
C VAL A 157 -5.78 -13.13 16.67
N ILE A 158 -5.12 -13.59 15.59
CA ILE A 158 -4.68 -12.74 14.47
C ILE A 158 -5.43 -13.14 13.21
N ILE A 159 -6.17 -12.21 12.60
CA ILE A 159 -6.82 -12.38 11.30
C ILE A 159 -5.93 -11.78 10.21
N VAL A 160 -5.49 -12.58 9.23
CA VAL A 160 -4.81 -12.07 8.02
C VAL A 160 -5.75 -12.19 6.84
N ALA A 161 -6.11 -11.08 6.21
CA ALA A 161 -7.08 -11.05 5.12
C ALA A 161 -6.50 -10.47 3.82
N GLY A 162 -6.63 -11.22 2.72
CA GLY A 162 -6.17 -10.82 1.39
C GLY A 162 -4.69 -10.47 1.32
N ALA A 163 -3.84 -11.20 2.05
CA ALA A 163 -2.43 -10.89 2.23
C ALA A 163 -1.55 -12.12 2.36
N ASN A 164 -0.25 -11.95 2.06
CA ASN A 164 0.77 -12.97 2.28
C ASN A 164 1.99 -12.37 3.02
N PRO A 165 1.83 -11.94 4.30
CA PRO A 165 2.93 -11.32 5.05
C PRO A 165 4.11 -12.27 5.29
N ALA A 166 3.89 -13.57 5.36
CA ALA A 166 4.96 -14.56 5.49
C ALA A 166 5.97 -14.51 4.33
N GLU A 167 5.55 -14.09 3.13
CA GLU A 167 6.40 -13.91 1.95
C GLU A 167 6.77 -12.44 1.69
N ARG A 168 5.79 -11.52 1.85
CA ARG A 168 5.94 -10.13 1.42
C ARG A 168 6.62 -9.24 2.46
N GLN A 169 6.31 -9.45 3.74
CA GLN A 169 6.92 -8.81 4.91
C GLN A 169 7.47 -9.88 5.89
N PRO A 170 8.38 -10.77 5.42
CA PRO A 170 8.75 -11.95 6.21
C PRO A 170 9.50 -11.62 7.50
N VAL A 171 10.16 -10.46 7.59
CA VAL A 171 10.90 -10.10 8.80
C VAL A 171 9.95 -9.81 9.96
N PRO A 172 9.00 -8.84 9.90
CA PRO A 172 8.05 -8.63 10.99
C PRO A 172 7.13 -9.85 11.21
N PHE A 173 6.73 -10.57 10.17
CA PHE A 173 5.95 -11.80 10.33
C PHE A 173 6.68 -12.84 11.19
N ASN A 174 7.97 -13.08 10.91
CA ASN A 174 8.78 -14.04 11.67
C ASN A 174 9.21 -13.50 13.04
N SER A 175 9.24 -12.18 13.25
CA SER A 175 9.62 -11.59 14.52
C SER A 175 8.47 -11.49 15.51
N PHE A 176 7.23 -11.30 15.03
CA PHE A 176 6.09 -11.02 15.90
C PHE A 176 4.97 -12.06 15.75
N VAL A 177 4.53 -12.38 14.52
CA VAL A 177 3.37 -13.27 14.31
C VAL A 177 3.73 -14.74 14.54
N ARG A 178 4.80 -15.24 13.91
CA ARG A 178 5.17 -16.65 14.02
C ARG A 178 5.53 -17.08 15.46
N PRO A 179 6.24 -16.29 16.28
CA PRO A 179 6.42 -16.62 17.69
C PRO A 179 5.11 -16.65 18.47
N ALA A 180 4.22 -15.67 18.27
CA ALA A 180 2.91 -15.63 18.91
C ALA A 180 2.07 -16.90 18.60
N VAL A 181 1.99 -17.31 17.33
CA VAL A 181 1.32 -18.56 16.91
C VAL A 181 1.97 -19.80 17.54
N ALA A 182 3.28 -19.79 17.77
CA ALA A 182 3.95 -20.89 18.46
C ALA A 182 3.66 -20.90 19.96
N ASP A 183 3.16 -19.81 20.52
CA ASP A 183 2.87 -19.56 21.93
C ASP A 183 1.35 -19.36 22.19
N ASP A 184 0.53 -20.14 21.48
CA ASP A 184 -0.93 -20.28 21.58
C ASP A 184 -1.81 -19.22 20.89
N THR A 185 -1.28 -18.20 20.18
CA THR A 185 -2.12 -17.31 19.36
C THR A 185 -2.74 -18.07 18.18
N THR A 186 -4.06 -17.96 18.00
CA THR A 186 -4.76 -18.52 16.84
C THR A 186 -4.56 -17.62 15.61
N LEU A 187 -4.04 -18.17 14.50
CA LEU A 187 -3.90 -17.48 13.23
C LEU A 187 -5.00 -17.89 12.24
N VAL A 188 -5.84 -16.94 11.86
CA VAL A 188 -6.90 -17.11 10.84
C VAL A 188 -6.46 -16.43 9.54
N HIS A 189 -6.39 -17.21 8.45
CA HIS A 189 -6.07 -16.69 7.12
C HIS A 189 -7.31 -16.68 6.22
N VAL A 190 -7.70 -15.51 5.70
CA VAL A 190 -8.84 -15.32 4.78
C VAL A 190 -8.30 -14.94 3.40
N ASP A 191 -8.24 -15.90 2.48
CA ASP A 191 -7.69 -15.71 1.13
C ASP A 191 -8.22 -16.83 0.20
N PRO A 192 -8.70 -16.53 -1.01
CA PRO A 192 -9.15 -17.56 -1.96
C PRO A 192 -8.02 -18.48 -2.45
N VAL A 193 -6.76 -18.07 -2.25
CA VAL A 193 -5.58 -18.79 -2.74
C VAL A 193 -4.60 -19.04 -1.60
N GLY A 194 -4.37 -20.32 -1.25
CA GLY A 194 -3.39 -20.67 -0.22
C GLY A 194 -1.97 -20.20 -0.59
N ASN A 195 -1.25 -19.69 0.40
CA ASN A 195 0.08 -19.11 0.24
C ASN A 195 1.01 -19.43 1.43
N GLU A 196 2.14 -18.77 1.59
CA GLU A 196 3.07 -19.06 2.68
C GLU A 196 2.48 -18.72 4.07
N THR A 197 1.59 -17.74 4.15
CA THR A 197 0.86 -17.43 5.40
C THR A 197 -0.09 -18.55 5.77
N THR A 198 -0.80 -19.15 4.79
CA THR A 198 -1.68 -20.31 5.00
C THR A 198 -0.97 -21.51 5.65
N ARG A 199 0.33 -21.68 5.37
CA ARG A 199 1.10 -22.81 5.94
C ARG A 199 1.34 -22.68 7.45
N VAL A 200 1.16 -21.49 7.99
CA VAL A 200 1.34 -21.19 9.41
C VAL A 200 0.00 -21.07 10.11
N ALA A 201 -1.06 -20.75 9.37
CA ALA A 201 -2.40 -20.51 9.89
C ALA A 201 -3.05 -21.79 10.45
N ASP A 202 -3.77 -21.64 11.57
CA ASP A 202 -4.60 -22.67 12.18
C ASP A 202 -5.90 -22.86 11.40
N TYR A 203 -6.43 -21.75 10.85
CA TYR A 203 -7.65 -21.76 10.03
C TYR A 203 -7.41 -21.06 8.69
N HIS A 204 -7.85 -21.69 7.60
CA HIS A 204 -7.88 -21.07 6.27
C HIS A 204 -9.32 -20.99 5.77
N ILE A 205 -9.84 -19.78 5.67
CA ILE A 205 -11.14 -19.49 5.07
C ILE A 205 -10.91 -19.06 3.63
N THR A 206 -11.54 -19.76 2.68
CA THR A 206 -11.37 -19.53 1.24
C THR A 206 -12.64 -18.95 0.62
N PRO A 207 -12.91 -17.64 0.77
CA PRO A 207 -14.08 -17.03 0.14
C PRO A 207 -13.97 -17.03 -1.38
N ARG A 208 -15.08 -16.88 -2.10
CA ARG A 208 -15.01 -16.47 -3.49
C ARG A 208 -14.37 -15.07 -3.58
N PRO A 209 -13.56 -14.80 -4.61
CA PRO A 209 -12.97 -13.48 -4.79
C PRO A 209 -14.02 -12.37 -4.69
N GLY A 210 -13.71 -11.33 -3.88
CA GLY A 210 -14.60 -10.22 -3.61
C GLY A 210 -15.78 -10.52 -2.67
N ARG A 211 -15.71 -11.61 -1.89
CA ARG A 211 -16.72 -11.98 -0.88
C ARG A 211 -16.19 -11.95 0.55
N ASP A 212 -15.05 -11.36 0.79
CA ASP A 212 -14.41 -11.26 2.10
C ASP A 212 -15.31 -10.55 3.12
N ALA A 213 -16.00 -9.48 2.73
CA ALA A 213 -16.94 -8.77 3.61
C ALA A 213 -18.06 -9.68 4.13
N VAL A 214 -18.55 -10.61 3.29
CA VAL A 214 -19.58 -11.59 3.69
C VAL A 214 -19.05 -12.53 4.77
N VAL A 215 -17.76 -12.90 4.71
CA VAL A 215 -17.12 -13.71 5.77
C VAL A 215 -17.14 -12.98 7.10
N PHE A 216 -16.75 -11.70 7.11
CA PHE A 216 -16.72 -10.90 8.35
C PHE A 216 -18.13 -10.61 8.89
N ASP A 217 -19.12 -10.39 8.01
CA ASP A 217 -20.52 -10.25 8.42
C ASP A 217 -21.07 -11.57 9.01
N LEU A 218 -20.70 -12.75 8.47
CA LEU A 218 -21.05 -14.06 9.02
C LEU A 218 -20.44 -14.29 10.42
N LEU A 219 -19.18 -13.92 10.62
CA LEU A 219 -18.53 -13.98 11.93
C LEU A 219 -19.22 -13.04 12.92
N SER A 220 -19.50 -11.80 12.51
CA SER A 220 -20.22 -10.81 13.31
C SER A 220 -21.63 -11.28 13.70
N ALA A 221 -22.36 -11.90 12.77
CA ALA A 221 -23.70 -12.44 13.03
C ALA A 221 -23.66 -13.53 14.11
N ARG A 222 -22.63 -14.40 14.09
CA ARG A 222 -22.47 -15.45 15.10
C ARG A 222 -22.10 -14.87 16.46
N LEU A 223 -21.19 -13.89 16.55
CA LEU A 223 -20.85 -13.24 17.80
C LEU A 223 -22.05 -12.52 18.42
N VAL A 224 -22.84 -11.81 17.61
CA VAL A 224 -24.08 -11.17 18.06
C VAL A 224 -25.10 -12.19 18.56
N ALA A 225 -25.30 -13.29 17.82
CA ALA A 225 -26.24 -14.36 18.20
C ALA A 225 -25.83 -15.10 19.49
N ALA A 226 -24.52 -15.25 19.72
CA ALA A 226 -23.95 -15.85 20.93
C ALA A 226 -23.83 -14.89 22.10
N ASP A 227 -24.16 -13.61 21.91
CA ASP A 227 -23.92 -12.52 22.89
C ASP A 227 -22.44 -12.32 23.27
N ALA A 228 -21.53 -12.75 22.38
CA ALA A 228 -20.08 -12.66 22.56
C ALA A 228 -19.55 -11.31 22.03
N ILE A 229 -19.98 -10.22 22.66
CA ILE A 229 -19.61 -8.85 22.29
C ILE A 229 -19.14 -8.06 23.54
N ASP A 230 -18.21 -7.13 23.35
CA ASP A 230 -17.82 -6.18 24.41
C ASP A 230 -18.89 -5.10 24.58
N ARG A 231 -19.93 -5.39 25.38
CA ARG A 231 -21.05 -4.46 25.61
C ARG A 231 -20.60 -3.13 26.19
N GLN A 232 -19.55 -3.11 27.03
CA GLN A 232 -19.06 -1.87 27.65
C GLN A 232 -18.38 -0.99 26.60
N PHE A 233 -17.51 -1.57 25.79
CA PHE A 233 -16.85 -0.85 24.70
C PHE A 233 -17.89 -0.33 23.69
N VAL A 234 -18.78 -1.20 23.23
CA VAL A 234 -19.84 -0.84 22.28
C VAL A 234 -20.66 0.33 22.80
N ALA A 235 -21.12 0.30 24.06
CA ALA A 235 -21.94 1.35 24.62
C ALA A 235 -21.20 2.67 24.85
N SER A 236 -19.92 2.64 25.18
CA SER A 236 -19.15 3.83 25.58
C SER A 236 -18.30 4.43 24.44
N ARG A 237 -17.95 3.64 23.41
CA ARG A 237 -16.97 4.00 22.39
C ARG A 237 -17.52 4.03 20.98
N THR A 238 -18.75 3.54 20.78
CA THR A 238 -19.32 3.43 19.42
C THR A 238 -20.69 4.08 19.29
N ARG A 239 -21.14 4.25 18.05
CA ARG A 239 -22.51 4.67 17.72
C ARG A 239 -23.07 3.82 16.59
N GLY A 240 -24.43 3.73 16.54
CA GLY A 240 -25.14 3.02 15.47
C GLY A 240 -25.19 1.49 15.64
N PHE A 241 -24.80 0.96 16.81
CA PHE A 241 -24.82 -0.48 17.09
C PHE A 241 -26.20 -1.11 16.93
N ASP A 242 -27.29 -0.47 17.39
CA ASP A 242 -28.64 -1.04 17.25
C ASP A 242 -29.01 -1.28 15.78
N ARG A 243 -28.71 -0.31 14.90
CA ARG A 243 -28.95 -0.46 13.45
C ARG A 243 -28.08 -1.58 12.85
N PHE A 244 -26.81 -1.69 13.28
CA PHE A 244 -25.93 -2.78 12.85
C PHE A 244 -26.46 -4.12 13.30
N ARG A 245 -26.79 -4.26 14.60
CA ARG A 245 -27.37 -5.47 15.19
C ARG A 245 -28.63 -5.92 14.45
N ASP A 246 -29.56 -4.99 14.19
CA ASP A 246 -30.80 -5.30 13.49
C ASP A 246 -30.53 -5.78 12.05
N SER A 247 -29.58 -5.14 11.34
CA SER A 247 -29.18 -5.56 9.99
C SER A 247 -28.50 -6.96 9.97
N ILE A 248 -27.73 -7.29 11.01
CA ILE A 248 -27.08 -8.59 11.18
C ILE A 248 -28.11 -9.66 11.61
N ALA A 249 -29.09 -9.32 12.44
CA ALA A 249 -30.14 -10.25 12.85
C ALA A 249 -31.05 -10.68 11.68
N GLU A 250 -31.22 -9.81 10.69
CA GLU A 250 -31.96 -10.10 9.46
C GLU A 250 -31.11 -10.80 8.39
N TYR A 251 -29.81 -11.01 8.67
CA TYR A 251 -28.86 -11.56 7.71
C TYR A 251 -29.07 -13.05 7.49
N ASP A 252 -29.38 -13.45 6.24
CA ASP A 252 -29.52 -14.85 5.86
C ASP A 252 -28.15 -15.53 5.80
N CYS A 253 -27.69 -16.05 6.94
CA CYS A 253 -26.39 -16.66 7.08
C CYS A 253 -26.18 -17.89 6.16
N GLU A 254 -27.23 -18.68 5.88
CA GLU A 254 -27.10 -19.84 4.99
C GLU A 254 -26.88 -19.40 3.54
N ARG A 255 -27.70 -18.46 3.06
CA ARG A 255 -27.55 -17.87 1.73
C ARG A 255 -26.20 -17.16 1.60
N ALA A 256 -25.78 -16.43 2.63
CA ALA A 256 -24.51 -15.73 2.67
C ALA A 256 -23.31 -16.69 2.60
N ALA A 257 -23.31 -17.74 3.39
CA ALA A 257 -22.26 -18.76 3.36
C ALA A 257 -22.16 -19.45 1.98
N VAL A 258 -23.30 -19.78 1.36
CA VAL A 258 -23.36 -20.33 0.00
C VAL A 258 -22.83 -19.31 -1.03
N ALA A 259 -23.22 -18.05 -0.93
CA ALA A 259 -22.79 -16.99 -1.84
C ALA A 259 -21.28 -16.71 -1.71
N ALA A 260 -20.77 -16.64 -0.48
CA ALA A 260 -19.33 -16.52 -0.21
C ALA A 260 -18.57 -17.83 -0.52
N GLY A 261 -19.30 -18.96 -0.58
CA GLY A 261 -18.74 -20.28 -0.82
C GLY A 261 -17.92 -20.83 0.34
N VAL A 262 -18.24 -20.44 1.56
CA VAL A 262 -17.56 -20.87 2.79
C VAL A 262 -18.38 -21.90 3.59
N GLY A 263 -19.49 -22.38 3.03
CA GLY A 263 -20.31 -23.47 3.59
C GLY A 263 -19.90 -24.83 3.03
N GLY A 264 -19.62 -25.81 3.88
CA GLY A 264 -19.50 -27.23 3.52
C GLY A 264 -18.21 -27.65 2.82
N ILE A 265 -17.11 -26.91 2.90
CA ILE A 265 -15.80 -27.37 2.40
C ILE A 265 -15.00 -27.96 3.55
N PRO A 266 -14.54 -29.23 3.46
CA PRO A 266 -13.56 -29.78 4.38
C PRO A 266 -12.24 -29.03 4.21
N VAL A 267 -11.71 -28.43 5.28
CA VAL A 267 -10.34 -27.91 5.31
C VAL A 267 -9.42 -29.02 5.82
N PRO A 268 -8.27 -29.29 5.19
CA PRO A 268 -7.28 -30.17 5.80
C PRO A 268 -6.88 -29.56 7.15
N SER A 269 -7.18 -30.27 8.22
CA SER A 269 -6.98 -29.85 9.59
C SER A 269 -5.53 -29.53 9.86
N GLY A 270 -5.27 -28.32 10.38
CA GLY A 270 -4.12 -28.08 11.24
C GLY A 270 -4.17 -29.02 12.45
N ARG A 271 -3.09 -29.18 13.10
CA ARG A 271 -2.66 -29.93 14.31
C ARG A 271 -3.51 -31.09 14.85
N ASP A 272 -4.84 -31.11 14.73
CA ASP A 272 -5.69 -32.19 15.26
C ASP A 272 -6.55 -32.80 14.16
N GLY A 273 -6.26 -34.07 13.79
CA GLY A 273 -6.92 -34.89 12.76
C GLY A 273 -8.39 -35.27 13.07
N GLY A 274 -9.24 -34.28 13.36
CA GLY A 274 -10.67 -34.45 13.56
C GLY A 274 -11.45 -34.56 12.24
N PRO A 275 -12.67 -35.13 12.21
CA PRO A 275 -13.44 -35.37 10.99
C PRO A 275 -13.81 -34.06 10.29
N ALA A 276 -13.76 -34.10 8.97
CA ALA A 276 -13.85 -32.99 7.99
C ALA A 276 -15.21 -32.25 7.90
N GLU A 277 -16.09 -32.34 8.90
CA GLU A 277 -17.46 -31.81 8.86
C GLU A 277 -17.71 -30.58 9.72
N THR A 278 -16.70 -30.00 10.39
CA THR A 278 -16.87 -28.80 11.21
C THR A 278 -16.81 -27.54 10.35
N ASN A 279 -17.87 -26.74 10.39
CA ASN A 279 -17.99 -25.46 9.74
C ASN A 279 -16.88 -24.50 10.25
N THR A 280 -15.87 -24.22 9.44
CA THR A 280 -14.71 -23.37 9.79
C THR A 280 -15.14 -21.99 10.30
N ILE A 281 -16.21 -21.41 9.74
CA ILE A 281 -16.78 -20.13 10.22
C ILE A 281 -17.25 -20.24 11.68
N ALA A 282 -17.88 -21.37 12.06
CA ALA A 282 -18.34 -21.56 13.44
C ALA A 282 -17.15 -21.65 14.40
N ARG A 283 -16.15 -22.47 14.07
CA ARG A 283 -14.95 -22.63 14.90
C ARG A 283 -14.17 -21.31 15.06
N VAL A 284 -14.00 -20.58 13.98
CA VAL A 284 -13.36 -19.25 14.05
C VAL A 284 -14.19 -18.27 14.89
N ALA A 285 -15.53 -18.32 14.80
CA ALA A 285 -16.38 -17.49 15.65
C ALA A 285 -16.27 -17.89 17.14
N ASP A 286 -16.10 -19.15 17.45
CA ASP A 286 -15.86 -19.63 18.83
C ASP A 286 -14.50 -19.13 19.34
N GLU A 287 -13.42 -19.21 18.54
CA GLU A 287 -12.10 -18.63 18.89
C GLU A 287 -12.19 -17.11 19.13
N LEU A 288 -12.92 -16.38 18.28
CA LEU A 288 -13.13 -14.95 18.45
C LEU A 288 -13.97 -14.59 19.68
N ALA A 289 -14.90 -15.46 20.06
CA ALA A 289 -15.75 -15.26 21.24
C ALA A 289 -14.98 -15.45 22.57
N ASP A 290 -13.98 -16.34 22.56
CA ASP A 290 -13.16 -16.65 23.72
C ASP A 290 -11.92 -15.71 23.84
N ALA A 291 -11.61 -14.96 22.79
CA ALA A 291 -10.44 -14.08 22.74
C ALA A 291 -10.66 -12.74 23.48
N ASP A 292 -9.68 -12.35 24.30
CA ASP A 292 -9.64 -11.03 24.90
C ASP A 292 -9.04 -9.97 23.95
N ALA A 293 -8.09 -10.36 23.08
CA ALA A 293 -7.38 -9.47 22.17
C ALA A 293 -7.35 -10.01 20.74
N ILE A 294 -7.98 -9.30 19.82
CA ILE A 294 -8.03 -9.66 18.40
C ILE A 294 -7.30 -8.59 17.59
N ALA A 295 -6.27 -9.00 16.85
CA ALA A 295 -5.59 -8.17 15.87
C ALA A 295 -5.94 -8.61 14.44
N ALA A 296 -5.94 -7.68 13.50
CA ALA A 296 -6.13 -7.98 12.09
C ALA A 296 -5.03 -7.37 11.23
N MET A 297 -4.64 -8.07 10.16
CA MET A 297 -3.68 -7.62 9.16
C MET A 297 -4.36 -7.69 7.78
N VAL A 298 -4.39 -6.58 7.06
CA VAL A 298 -5.05 -6.52 5.76
C VAL A 298 -4.08 -6.17 4.64
N GLY A 299 -4.23 -6.87 3.52
CA GLY A 299 -3.48 -6.61 2.29
C GLY A 299 -4.36 -6.14 1.15
N THR A 300 -3.75 -5.99 -0.03
CA THR A 300 -4.44 -5.51 -1.25
C THR A 300 -5.47 -6.50 -1.81
N GLY A 301 -5.48 -7.74 -1.36
CA GLY A 301 -6.43 -8.75 -1.82
C GLY A 301 -7.88 -8.43 -1.47
N ILE A 302 -8.13 -7.69 -0.37
CA ILE A 302 -9.49 -7.29 0.02
C ILE A 302 -9.96 -5.97 -0.61
N GLU A 303 -9.10 -5.28 -1.38
CA GLU A 303 -9.40 -3.96 -1.97
C GLU A 303 -10.26 -4.05 -3.25
N GLY A 304 -10.23 -5.18 -3.95
CA GLY A 304 -10.86 -5.35 -5.27
C GLY A 304 -12.32 -5.83 -5.25
N GLY A 305 -12.96 -5.96 -4.09
CA GLY A 305 -14.31 -6.49 -3.95
C GLY A 305 -15.41 -5.48 -4.31
N THR A 306 -16.61 -6.01 -4.59
CA THR A 306 -17.83 -5.20 -4.77
C THR A 306 -18.41 -4.71 -3.43
N THR A 307 -17.89 -5.20 -2.32
CA THR A 307 -18.31 -4.90 -0.95
C THR A 307 -17.09 -4.46 -0.14
N ASP A 308 -17.30 -3.56 0.80
CA ASP A 308 -16.22 -3.03 1.64
C ASP A 308 -15.83 -4.03 2.73
N ALA A 309 -14.83 -4.87 2.43
CA ALA A 309 -14.33 -5.88 3.34
C ALA A 309 -13.62 -5.28 4.56
N SER A 310 -12.91 -4.16 4.36
CA SER A 310 -12.24 -3.44 5.46
C SER A 310 -13.25 -2.90 6.47
N ALA A 311 -14.39 -2.38 6.01
CA ALA A 311 -15.45 -1.90 6.89
C ALA A 311 -16.15 -3.04 7.64
N ALA A 312 -16.35 -4.22 7.00
CA ALA A 312 -16.90 -5.39 7.66
C ALA A 312 -15.98 -5.92 8.76
N LEU A 313 -14.68 -5.99 8.45
CA LEU A 313 -13.67 -6.39 9.43
C LEU A 313 -13.57 -5.40 10.60
N LEU A 314 -13.66 -4.10 10.31
CA LEU A 314 -13.67 -3.09 11.37
C LEU A 314 -14.93 -3.20 12.25
N ASP A 315 -16.12 -3.50 11.70
CA ASP A 315 -17.32 -3.77 12.48
C ASP A 315 -17.11 -4.96 13.43
N LEU A 316 -16.46 -6.04 12.97
CA LEU A 316 -16.09 -7.19 13.80
C LEU A 316 -15.17 -6.79 14.95
N LEU A 317 -14.11 -6.00 14.68
CA LEU A 317 -13.19 -5.52 15.71
C LEU A 317 -13.86 -4.58 16.72
N LEU A 318 -14.81 -3.75 16.27
CA LEU A 318 -15.58 -2.88 17.16
C LEU A 318 -16.55 -3.68 18.06
N LEU A 319 -17.15 -4.78 17.56
CA LEU A 319 -18.01 -5.67 18.35
C LEU A 319 -17.26 -6.27 19.54
N THR A 320 -16.03 -6.68 19.33
CA THR A 320 -15.18 -7.35 20.32
C THR A 320 -14.34 -6.38 21.17
N GLY A 321 -14.52 -5.05 20.99
CA GLY A 321 -13.70 -4.05 21.67
C GLY A 321 -12.21 -4.10 21.29
N SER A 322 -11.88 -4.68 20.14
CA SER A 322 -10.53 -4.95 19.69
C SER A 322 -9.91 -3.77 18.92
N VAL A 323 -10.08 -2.56 19.45
CA VAL A 323 -9.45 -1.32 18.95
C VAL A 323 -9.06 -0.44 20.15
N GLY A 324 -7.84 0.10 20.15
CA GLY A 324 -7.38 1.04 21.17
C GLY A 324 -6.79 0.38 22.41
N ARG A 325 -6.39 -0.87 22.32
CA ARG A 325 -5.72 -1.64 23.38
C ARG A 325 -4.48 -2.37 22.82
N PRO A 326 -3.46 -2.72 23.64
CA PRO A 326 -2.40 -3.63 23.24
C PRO A 326 -2.96 -4.99 22.75
N GLY A 327 -2.27 -5.65 21.83
CA GLY A 327 -2.70 -6.93 21.26
C GLY A 327 -3.87 -6.85 20.30
N THR A 328 -4.42 -5.66 20.01
CA THR A 328 -5.61 -5.48 19.18
C THR A 328 -5.34 -4.60 17.96
N GLY A 329 -6.39 -4.31 17.18
CA GLY A 329 -6.39 -3.31 16.13
C GLY A 329 -6.19 -3.84 14.71
N LEU A 330 -6.02 -2.90 13.77
CA LEU A 330 -5.92 -3.17 12.35
C LEU A 330 -4.58 -2.70 11.79
N VAL A 331 -3.79 -3.64 11.28
CA VAL A 331 -2.52 -3.39 10.59
C VAL A 331 -2.74 -3.40 9.09
N VAL A 332 -2.47 -2.27 8.44
CA VAL A 332 -2.48 -2.15 6.97
C VAL A 332 -1.10 -2.54 6.44
N LEU A 333 -1.02 -3.65 5.71
CA LEU A 333 0.22 -4.22 5.19
C LEU A 333 0.73 -3.47 3.96
N ARG A 334 1.25 -2.27 4.16
CA ARG A 334 1.79 -1.44 3.09
C ARG A 334 2.99 -2.13 2.43
N GLY A 335 2.97 -2.18 1.10
CA GLY A 335 3.91 -2.98 0.30
C GLY A 335 5.26 -2.31 0.09
N LEU A 336 5.33 -0.98 0.04
CA LEU A 336 6.54 -0.21 -0.27
C LEU A 336 6.99 0.64 0.93
N ALA A 337 8.25 1.07 0.92
CA ALA A 337 8.94 1.57 2.12
C ALA A 337 8.27 2.77 2.79
N ASN A 338 7.90 3.78 2.03
CA ASN A 338 7.36 5.05 2.53
C ASN A 338 5.91 5.31 2.08
N GLU A 339 5.09 4.25 1.92
CA GLU A 339 3.68 4.43 1.52
C GLU A 339 2.88 5.24 2.54
N GLN A 340 3.13 5.04 3.83
CA GLN A 340 2.50 5.82 4.88
C GLN A 340 3.01 7.26 4.83
N GLY A 341 4.32 7.45 4.75
CA GLY A 341 4.91 8.78 4.80
C GLY A 341 4.61 9.67 3.59
N ALA A 342 4.42 9.10 2.40
CA ALA A 342 3.98 9.87 1.24
C ALA A 342 2.60 10.51 1.47
N VAL A 343 1.69 9.80 2.14
CA VAL A 343 0.37 10.32 2.50
C VAL A 343 0.47 11.29 3.68
N ASP A 344 1.27 10.96 4.70
CA ASP A 344 1.52 11.83 5.87
C ASP A 344 2.09 13.18 5.46
N ALA A 345 2.99 13.19 4.47
CA ALA A 345 3.60 14.38 3.91
C ALA A 345 2.66 15.22 3.02
N GLY A 346 1.44 14.75 2.74
CA GLY A 346 0.46 15.49 1.94
C GLY A 346 0.56 15.28 0.42
N CYS A 347 1.35 14.30 -0.05
CA CYS A 347 1.44 13.96 -1.48
C CYS A 347 0.18 13.20 -1.95
N VAL A 348 -0.98 13.84 -1.78
CA VAL A 348 -2.33 13.36 -2.11
C VAL A 348 -3.23 14.55 -2.52
N PRO A 349 -4.25 14.35 -3.35
CA PRO A 349 -5.00 15.46 -3.96
C PRO A 349 -6.00 16.15 -3.03
N ASP A 350 -6.42 15.51 -1.95
CA ASP A 350 -7.52 15.93 -1.10
C ASP A 350 -7.10 16.26 0.34
N ARG A 351 -5.83 16.05 0.68
CA ARG A 351 -5.27 16.29 2.02
C ARG A 351 -3.98 17.11 1.95
N LEU A 352 -3.82 18.00 2.90
CA LEU A 352 -2.57 18.69 3.23
C LEU A 352 -1.71 17.82 4.16
N PRO A 353 -0.44 18.14 4.41
CA PRO A 353 0.42 17.42 5.34
C PRO A 353 -0.26 17.15 6.68
N GLY A 354 -0.08 15.93 7.22
CA GLY A 354 -0.73 15.50 8.46
C GLY A 354 -2.22 15.20 8.29
N HIS A 355 -2.64 14.72 7.13
CA HIS A 355 -4.00 14.26 6.80
C HIS A 355 -5.10 15.32 6.87
N GLN A 356 -4.77 16.59 6.88
CA GLN A 356 -5.73 17.68 6.97
C GLN A 356 -6.49 17.86 5.63
N PRO A 357 -7.83 17.90 5.59
CA PRO A 357 -8.55 18.16 4.34
C PRO A 357 -8.11 19.49 3.69
N VAL A 358 -7.93 19.51 2.38
CA VAL A 358 -7.63 20.76 1.64
C VAL A 358 -8.73 21.82 1.79
N THR A 359 -9.93 21.41 2.18
CA THR A 359 -11.07 22.30 2.49
C THR A 359 -11.02 22.89 3.90
N ASN A 360 -10.08 22.45 4.75
CA ASN A 360 -9.92 22.95 6.11
C ASN A 360 -9.20 24.30 6.09
N ARG A 361 -9.94 25.39 6.35
CA ARG A 361 -9.42 26.75 6.31
C ARG A 361 -8.26 26.97 7.29
N ALA A 362 -8.35 26.46 8.51
CA ALA A 362 -7.30 26.65 9.51
C ALA A 362 -5.99 25.94 9.11
N ALA A 363 -6.09 24.79 8.41
CA ALA A 363 -4.93 24.12 7.83
C ALA A 363 -4.33 24.93 6.66
N CYS A 364 -5.17 25.46 5.78
CA CYS A 364 -4.72 26.33 4.69
C CYS A 364 -4.04 27.62 5.22
N ASP A 365 -4.60 28.22 6.26
CA ASP A 365 -4.03 29.43 6.89
C ASP A 365 -2.64 29.12 7.50
N ARG A 366 -2.46 27.98 8.18
CA ARG A 366 -1.17 27.53 8.71
C ARG A 366 -0.12 27.28 7.61
N ILE A 367 -0.54 26.66 6.51
CA ILE A 367 0.31 26.47 5.33
C ILE A 367 0.69 27.82 4.73
N ALA A 368 -0.26 28.77 4.65
CA ALA A 368 -0.01 30.11 4.10
C ALA A 368 0.98 30.91 4.95
N GLU A 369 0.96 30.76 6.26
CA GLU A 369 1.96 31.36 7.17
C GLU A 369 3.37 30.80 6.90
N GLU A 370 3.50 29.50 6.60
CA GLU A 370 4.79 28.85 6.38
C GLU A 370 5.32 29.08 4.94
N TRP A 371 4.46 28.95 3.92
CA TRP A 371 4.88 29.00 2.52
C TRP A 371 4.75 30.40 1.88
N GLY A 372 4.09 31.34 2.53
CA GLY A 372 3.82 32.67 1.99
C GLY A 372 2.72 32.71 0.92
N ILE A 373 2.06 31.58 0.64
CA ILE A 373 0.95 31.47 -0.32
C ILE A 373 -0.19 30.62 0.27
N THR A 374 -1.44 30.94 -0.09
CA THR A 374 -2.58 30.11 0.26
C THR A 374 -2.70 28.94 -0.73
N PRO A 375 -2.66 27.67 -0.26
CA PRO A 375 -2.84 26.52 -1.15
C PRO A 375 -4.26 26.45 -1.70
N PRO A 376 -4.48 25.77 -2.85
CA PRO A 376 -5.83 25.53 -3.38
C PRO A 376 -6.69 24.73 -2.38
N SER A 377 -7.97 25.12 -2.22
CA SER A 377 -8.90 24.50 -1.27
C SER A 377 -9.89 23.52 -1.92
N THR A 378 -9.77 23.28 -3.22
CA THR A 378 -10.59 22.28 -3.95
C THR A 378 -9.76 21.03 -4.15
N PRO A 379 -10.27 19.81 -3.81
CA PRO A 379 -9.57 18.57 -4.09
C PRO A 379 -9.17 18.44 -5.56
N GLY A 380 -7.96 17.95 -5.80
CA GLY A 380 -7.45 17.63 -7.12
C GLY A 380 -7.91 16.24 -7.58
N LYS A 381 -7.42 15.82 -8.76
CA LYS A 381 -7.62 14.48 -9.30
C LYS A 381 -6.71 13.46 -8.62
N ASN A 382 -7.23 12.29 -8.28
CA ASN A 382 -6.40 11.19 -7.80
C ASN A 382 -5.57 10.56 -8.94
N ALA A 383 -4.58 9.72 -8.60
CA ALA A 383 -3.66 9.15 -9.57
C ALA A 383 -4.36 8.45 -10.76
N ARG A 384 -5.48 7.74 -10.53
CA ARG A 384 -6.24 7.09 -11.61
C ARG A 384 -6.89 8.13 -12.54
N GLU A 385 -7.47 9.17 -11.97
CA GLU A 385 -8.10 10.26 -12.72
C GLU A 385 -7.05 11.09 -13.47
N LEU A 386 -5.88 11.33 -12.87
CA LEU A 386 -4.75 12.02 -13.52
C LEU A 386 -4.28 11.23 -14.76
N LEU A 387 -4.00 9.93 -14.59
CA LEU A 387 -3.54 9.08 -15.67
C LEU A 387 -4.59 8.96 -16.81
N ALA A 388 -5.88 8.91 -16.46
CA ALA A 388 -6.95 8.91 -17.44
C ALA A 388 -7.06 10.24 -18.22
N ALA A 389 -6.67 11.36 -17.59
CA ALA A 389 -6.71 12.69 -18.18
C ALA A 389 -5.43 13.07 -18.94
N PHE A 390 -4.38 12.25 -18.93
CA PHE A 390 -3.15 12.50 -19.69
C PHE A 390 -3.46 12.60 -21.19
N GLY A 391 -2.99 13.67 -21.83
CA GLY A 391 -3.30 14.00 -23.21
C GLY A 391 -4.69 14.63 -23.44
N ASP A 392 -5.56 14.61 -22.41
CA ASP A 392 -6.92 15.17 -22.45
C ASP A 392 -7.23 15.89 -21.12
N GLY A 393 -6.87 17.16 -21.02
CA GLY A 393 -7.03 17.99 -19.82
C GLY A 393 -5.75 18.10 -18.98
N ILE A 394 -4.94 17.05 -18.83
CA ILE A 394 -3.58 17.11 -18.30
C ILE A 394 -2.60 17.05 -19.46
N ARG A 395 -1.78 18.10 -19.59
CA ARG A 395 -0.82 18.27 -20.68
C ARG A 395 0.63 18.27 -20.22
N GLY A 396 0.89 18.48 -18.92
CA GLY A 396 2.22 18.43 -18.33
C GLY A 396 2.28 17.54 -17.11
N ALA A 397 3.36 16.79 -16.93
CA ALA A 397 3.55 15.93 -15.76
C ALA A 397 4.99 15.97 -15.25
N LEU A 398 5.13 16.02 -13.90
CA LEU A 398 6.36 15.73 -13.18
C LEU A 398 6.16 14.41 -12.41
N VAL A 399 6.94 13.38 -12.79
CA VAL A 399 6.88 12.03 -12.21
C VAL A 399 8.17 11.76 -11.44
N VAL A 400 8.08 11.46 -10.16
CA VAL A 400 9.23 11.32 -9.26
C VAL A 400 9.21 9.94 -8.58
N GLY A 401 10.20 9.11 -8.87
CA GLY A 401 10.38 7.79 -8.25
C GLY A 401 9.29 6.78 -8.60
N GLU A 402 8.54 6.98 -9.67
CA GLU A 402 7.48 6.09 -10.15
C GLU A 402 7.66 5.72 -11.62
N ASN A 403 7.30 4.47 -11.96
CA ASN A 403 7.23 3.99 -13.33
C ASN A 403 5.78 3.60 -13.68
N PRO A 404 4.90 4.58 -13.96
CA PRO A 404 3.49 4.30 -14.26
C PRO A 404 3.29 3.39 -15.46
N ALA A 405 4.14 3.47 -16.49
CA ALA A 405 4.03 2.65 -17.70
C ALA A 405 4.03 1.14 -17.47
N ILE A 406 4.55 0.66 -16.33
CA ILE A 406 4.51 -0.76 -15.95
C ILE A 406 3.78 -1.05 -14.64
N SER A 407 3.61 -0.07 -13.78
CA SER A 407 3.05 -0.28 -12.44
C SER A 407 1.52 -0.29 -12.42
N LYS A 408 0.88 0.13 -13.48
CA LYS A 408 -0.59 0.22 -13.60
C LYS A 408 -1.13 -0.91 -14.48
N ARG A 409 -2.43 -1.17 -14.37
CA ARG A 409 -3.15 -2.06 -15.30
C ARG A 409 -3.21 -1.42 -16.67
N ASP A 410 -3.26 -2.26 -17.73
CA ASP A 410 -3.31 -1.82 -19.12
C ASP A 410 -2.15 -0.88 -19.47
N SER A 411 -0.96 -1.45 -19.43
CA SER A 411 0.28 -0.72 -19.68
C SER A 411 0.35 -0.11 -21.10
N GLU A 412 -0.28 -0.74 -22.09
CA GLU A 412 -0.31 -0.24 -23.47
C GLU A 412 -1.15 1.03 -23.58
N TRP A 413 -2.36 1.03 -23.02
CA TRP A 413 -3.21 2.22 -22.95
C TRP A 413 -2.51 3.38 -22.23
N LEU A 414 -1.76 3.10 -21.15
CA LEU A 414 -1.07 4.15 -20.42
C LEU A 414 0.12 4.73 -21.19
N GLN A 415 0.83 3.92 -21.99
CA GLN A 415 1.89 4.43 -22.86
C GLN A 415 1.34 5.43 -23.90
N GLU A 416 0.19 5.13 -24.51
CA GLU A 416 -0.51 6.07 -25.40
C GLU A 416 -0.88 7.38 -24.69
N ARG A 417 -1.27 7.31 -23.41
CA ARG A 417 -1.57 8.50 -22.59
C ARG A 417 -0.33 9.34 -22.27
N LEU A 418 0.79 8.70 -22.00
CA LEU A 418 2.07 9.38 -21.78
C LEU A 418 2.52 10.11 -23.05
N ASP A 419 2.38 9.51 -24.23
CA ASP A 419 2.66 10.13 -25.54
C ASP A 419 1.76 11.34 -25.83
N GLY A 420 0.61 11.44 -25.19
CA GLY A 420 -0.32 12.56 -25.32
C GLY A 420 0.08 13.82 -24.54
N LEU A 421 1.09 13.76 -23.67
CA LEU A 421 1.56 14.92 -22.90
C LEU A 421 2.41 15.85 -23.76
N ASP A 422 2.31 17.16 -23.52
CA ASP A 422 3.17 18.19 -24.14
C ASP A 422 4.51 18.36 -23.40
N ALA A 423 4.54 17.98 -22.10
CA ALA A 423 5.75 17.97 -21.30
C ALA A 423 5.70 16.83 -20.27
N LEU A 424 6.68 15.93 -20.34
CA LEU A 424 6.88 14.86 -19.35
C LEU A 424 8.30 14.97 -18.79
N VAL A 425 8.39 15.30 -17.49
CA VAL A 425 9.65 15.31 -16.73
C VAL A 425 9.66 14.12 -15.77
N VAL A 426 10.69 13.28 -15.85
CA VAL A 426 10.83 12.09 -15.02
C VAL A 426 12.11 12.17 -14.18
N VAL A 427 11.96 11.97 -12.88
CA VAL A 427 13.06 11.80 -11.91
C VAL A 427 13.06 10.34 -11.48
N ASP A 428 14.07 9.56 -11.86
CA ASP A 428 14.13 8.13 -11.54
C ASP A 428 15.57 7.61 -11.39
N LEU A 429 15.69 6.40 -10.86
CA LEU A 429 16.94 5.68 -10.61
C LEU A 429 17.48 4.98 -11.86
N VAL A 430 16.58 4.40 -12.65
CA VAL A 430 16.89 3.49 -13.76
C VAL A 430 16.17 3.93 -15.03
N SER A 431 16.78 3.60 -16.16
CA SER A 431 16.08 3.70 -17.44
C SER A 431 14.95 2.67 -17.48
N ASN A 432 13.74 3.13 -17.78
CA ASN A 432 12.53 2.31 -17.77
C ASN A 432 11.52 2.82 -18.83
N ARG A 433 10.39 2.12 -18.99
CA ARG A 433 9.39 2.47 -20.01
C ARG A 433 8.83 3.89 -19.87
N THR A 434 8.66 4.40 -18.64
CA THR A 434 8.21 5.78 -18.46
C THR A 434 9.26 6.79 -18.92
N THR A 435 10.54 6.54 -18.67
CA THR A 435 11.63 7.41 -19.13
C THR A 435 11.76 7.43 -20.66
N GLU A 436 11.33 6.37 -21.37
CA GLU A 436 11.32 6.32 -22.82
C GLU A 436 10.36 7.35 -23.45
N HIS A 437 9.29 7.73 -22.75
CA HIS A 437 8.32 8.76 -23.17
C HIS A 437 8.72 10.18 -22.71
N ALA A 438 9.65 10.34 -21.75
CA ALA A 438 9.97 11.62 -21.15
C ALA A 438 10.68 12.59 -22.10
N ASP A 439 10.43 13.89 -21.94
CA ASP A 439 11.17 14.98 -22.58
C ASP A 439 12.47 15.30 -21.83
N VAL A 440 12.41 15.19 -20.50
CA VAL A 440 13.56 15.39 -19.60
C VAL A 440 13.62 14.25 -18.60
N VAL A 441 14.81 13.65 -18.46
CA VAL A 441 15.10 12.61 -17.47
C VAL A 441 16.19 13.10 -16.53
N LEU A 442 15.91 13.08 -15.23
CA LEU A 442 16.80 13.54 -14.17
C LEU A 442 17.21 12.33 -13.31
N PRO A 443 18.53 12.02 -13.23
CA PRO A 443 19.02 10.84 -12.53
C PRO A 443 18.95 11.02 -11.01
N ALA A 444 18.20 10.13 -10.34
CA ALA A 444 17.99 10.14 -8.90
C ALA A 444 18.94 9.20 -8.15
N ALA A 445 19.19 9.52 -6.88
CA ALA A 445 19.87 8.67 -5.92
C ALA A 445 18.91 7.61 -5.35
N ALA A 446 19.38 6.38 -5.14
CA ALA A 446 18.60 5.32 -4.50
C ALA A 446 18.39 5.60 -3.01
N GLY A 447 17.42 4.93 -2.36
CA GLY A 447 17.08 5.17 -0.97
C GLY A 447 18.23 5.00 0.03
N VAL A 448 19.23 4.15 -0.29
CA VAL A 448 20.47 4.00 0.52
C VAL A 448 21.57 5.01 0.16
N GLU A 449 21.41 5.75 -0.95
CA GLU A 449 22.37 6.74 -1.48
C GLU A 449 21.99 8.18 -1.13
N LYS A 450 20.91 8.38 -0.37
CA LYS A 450 20.39 9.69 0.07
C LYS A 450 20.01 9.67 1.54
N SER A 451 19.86 10.84 2.13
CA SER A 451 19.40 11.01 3.51
C SER A 451 17.98 11.57 3.52
N GLY A 452 17.20 11.21 4.55
CA GLY A 452 15.85 11.70 4.78
C GLY A 452 15.14 10.87 5.83
N THR A 453 13.82 10.99 5.89
CA THR A 453 12.99 10.18 6.78
C THR A 453 12.01 9.32 5.99
N LEU A 454 11.66 8.16 6.55
CA LEU A 454 10.68 7.22 6.01
C LEU A 454 9.69 6.85 7.12
N THR A 455 8.41 6.81 6.79
CA THR A 455 7.36 6.34 7.72
C THR A 455 6.91 4.94 7.33
N ASN A 456 7.16 3.97 8.20
CA ASN A 456 6.81 2.58 7.95
C ASN A 456 5.32 2.28 8.15
N LEU A 457 4.91 1.03 7.91
CA LEU A 457 3.51 0.59 7.99
C LEU A 457 2.88 0.69 9.40
N GLU A 458 3.68 0.82 10.46
CA GLU A 458 3.21 1.08 11.84
C GLU A 458 3.26 2.56 12.21
N ARG A 459 3.31 3.49 11.25
CA ARG A 459 3.39 4.95 11.49
C ARG A 459 4.70 5.40 12.16
N ARG A 460 5.75 4.59 12.07
CA ARG A 460 7.06 4.92 12.66
C ARG A 460 7.87 5.75 11.68
N VAL A 461 8.08 7.01 12.01
CA VAL A 461 9.00 7.90 11.30
C VAL A 461 10.42 7.54 11.70
N GLN A 462 11.24 7.17 10.72
CA GLN A 462 12.62 6.71 10.93
C GLN A 462 13.57 7.54 10.09
N ARG A 463 14.66 8.01 10.69
CA ARG A 463 15.76 8.65 9.98
C ARG A 463 16.59 7.61 9.23
N SER A 464 16.86 7.87 7.95
CA SER A 464 17.72 7.06 7.08
C SER A 464 18.87 7.92 6.58
N PRO A 465 20.05 7.87 7.20
CA PRO A 465 21.23 8.56 6.70
C PRO A 465 21.76 7.85 5.44
N ARG A 466 22.43 8.60 4.57
CA ARG A 466 23.10 8.07 3.38
C ARG A 466 24.15 7.02 3.78
N ALA A 467 24.09 5.85 3.15
CA ALA A 467 24.94 4.72 3.42
C ALA A 467 25.78 4.26 2.18
N ALA A 468 25.51 4.86 1.01
CA ALA A 468 26.27 4.64 -0.23
C ALA A 468 26.36 5.95 -1.04
N GLU A 469 27.29 6.00 -1.98
CA GLU A 469 27.40 7.13 -2.92
C GLU A 469 26.54 6.86 -4.16
N PRO A 470 25.82 7.86 -4.69
CA PRO A 470 25.10 7.73 -5.96
C PRO A 470 26.10 7.63 -7.14
N PRO A 471 25.75 6.93 -8.24
CA PRO A 471 26.63 6.77 -9.39
C PRO A 471 26.60 8.04 -10.28
N GLY A 472 27.76 8.33 -10.90
CA GLY A 472 27.89 9.40 -11.88
C GLY A 472 27.47 10.76 -11.33
N GLU A 473 26.54 11.43 -12.01
CA GLU A 473 25.98 12.72 -11.62
C GLU A 473 24.60 12.61 -10.93
N ALA A 474 24.16 11.41 -10.57
CA ALA A 474 22.87 11.22 -9.90
C ALA A 474 22.81 11.99 -8.56
N ARG A 475 21.63 12.56 -8.25
CA ARG A 475 21.43 13.42 -7.08
C ARG A 475 20.27 12.94 -6.21
N PRO A 476 20.26 13.23 -4.90
CA PRO A 476 19.06 13.09 -4.09
C PRO A 476 17.88 13.84 -4.70
N ASP A 477 16.70 13.23 -4.71
CA ASP A 477 15.48 13.85 -5.25
C ASP A 477 15.17 15.18 -4.55
N LEU A 478 15.50 15.31 -3.26
CA LEU A 478 15.40 16.55 -2.51
C LEU A 478 16.14 17.71 -3.21
N ALA A 479 17.38 17.49 -3.63
CA ALA A 479 18.17 18.53 -4.32
C ALA A 479 17.60 18.83 -5.71
N ILE A 480 17.09 17.83 -6.41
CA ILE A 480 16.43 17.99 -7.72
C ILE A 480 15.15 18.80 -7.56
N LEU A 481 14.28 18.43 -6.62
CA LEU A 481 13.00 19.09 -6.37
C LEU A 481 13.19 20.52 -5.84
N SER A 482 14.18 20.77 -4.97
CA SER A 482 14.52 22.13 -4.55
C SER A 482 14.93 23.01 -5.73
N ALA A 483 15.80 22.49 -6.61
CA ALA A 483 16.23 23.23 -7.79
C ALA A 483 15.10 23.47 -8.82
N LEU A 484 14.19 22.52 -9.00
CA LEU A 484 13.00 22.66 -9.86
C LEU A 484 11.97 23.59 -9.23
N GLY A 485 11.69 23.46 -7.93
CA GLY A 485 10.74 24.28 -7.19
C GLY A 485 11.10 25.75 -7.27
N ALA A 486 12.36 26.10 -7.02
CA ALA A 486 12.88 27.47 -7.16
C ALA A 486 12.64 28.07 -8.56
N ARG A 487 12.83 27.25 -9.62
CA ARG A 487 12.63 27.70 -11.02
C ARG A 487 11.15 27.82 -11.39
N LEU A 488 10.35 26.85 -11.03
CA LEU A 488 8.94 26.76 -11.41
C LEU A 488 8.08 27.82 -10.70
N THR A 489 8.38 28.09 -9.43
CA THR A 489 7.62 29.06 -8.63
C THR A 489 8.18 30.49 -8.69
N GLY A 490 9.46 30.63 -9.00
CA GLY A 490 10.19 31.90 -8.90
C GLY A 490 10.57 32.28 -7.46
N GLU A 491 10.25 31.44 -6.48
CA GLU A 491 10.47 31.68 -5.05
C GLU A 491 11.69 30.88 -4.54
N ALA A 492 12.88 31.29 -4.95
CA ALA A 492 14.12 30.57 -4.63
C ALA A 492 14.32 30.34 -3.11
N ALA A 493 13.98 31.35 -2.29
CA ALA A 493 14.12 31.27 -0.83
C ALA A 493 13.21 30.17 -0.19
N ALA A 494 12.06 29.86 -0.81
CA ALA A 494 11.14 28.84 -0.33
C ALA A 494 11.66 27.41 -0.57
N PHE A 495 12.74 27.24 -1.32
CA PHE A 495 13.36 25.97 -1.67
C PHE A 495 14.88 25.93 -1.39
N ASP A 496 15.39 26.87 -0.60
CA ASP A 496 16.80 26.92 -0.21
C ASP A 496 17.03 26.13 1.08
N TYR A 497 17.19 24.80 0.94
CA TYR A 497 17.39 23.89 2.05
C TYR A 497 18.80 23.29 2.04
N ASP A 498 19.47 23.33 3.20
CA ASP A 498 20.73 22.62 3.43
C ASP A 498 20.46 21.18 3.93
N GLY A 499 19.86 20.36 3.07
CA GLY A 499 19.55 18.95 3.35
C GLY A 499 18.14 18.67 3.90
N PRO A 500 17.87 17.44 4.35
CA PRO A 500 16.51 17.02 4.72
C PRO A 500 16.01 17.57 6.06
N ALA A 501 16.90 17.86 7.02
CA ALA A 501 16.49 18.30 8.35
C ALA A 501 15.66 19.61 8.34
N PRO A 502 16.04 20.68 7.63
CA PRO A 502 15.20 21.89 7.53
C PRO A 502 13.84 21.64 6.88
N VAL A 503 13.77 20.73 5.89
CA VAL A 503 12.50 20.35 5.25
C VAL A 503 11.61 19.56 6.22
N PHE A 504 12.20 18.65 7.00
CA PHE A 504 11.49 17.92 8.04
C PHE A 504 10.97 18.88 9.12
N ASP A 505 11.78 19.84 9.56
CA ASP A 505 11.36 20.86 10.54
C ASP A 505 10.20 21.72 9.99
N GLU A 506 10.19 22.05 8.70
CA GLU A 506 9.07 22.73 8.05
C GLU A 506 7.82 21.84 8.04
N LEU A 507 7.95 20.57 7.66
CA LEU A 507 6.86 19.57 7.69
C LEU A 507 6.25 19.48 9.11
N THR A 508 7.07 19.46 10.17
CA THR A 508 6.57 19.37 11.55
C THR A 508 5.75 20.58 12.00
N ARG A 509 5.97 21.76 11.41
CA ARG A 509 5.19 22.97 11.70
C ARG A 509 3.82 22.97 11.05
N VAL A 510 3.65 22.28 9.91
CA VAL A 510 2.41 22.27 9.15
C VAL A 510 1.60 20.97 9.31
N ALA A 511 2.23 19.86 9.69
CA ALA A 511 1.62 18.55 9.84
C ALA A 511 1.33 18.21 11.32
N PRO A 512 0.07 18.19 11.79
CA PRO A 512 -0.26 17.85 13.17
C PRO A 512 0.27 16.49 13.64
N THR A 513 0.31 15.50 12.74
CA THR A 513 0.85 14.16 13.02
C THR A 513 2.35 14.17 13.36
N HIS A 514 3.08 15.19 12.92
CA HIS A 514 4.53 15.33 13.11
C HIS A 514 4.90 16.44 14.13
N ALA A 515 3.90 17.10 14.72
CA ALA A 515 4.13 18.19 15.65
C ALA A 515 4.91 17.73 16.89
N GLY A 516 5.86 18.57 17.34
CA GLY A 516 6.59 18.36 18.60
C GLY A 516 7.77 17.39 18.53
N ILE A 517 8.16 16.91 17.35
CA ILE A 517 9.37 16.09 17.15
C ILE A 517 10.41 16.86 16.34
N THR A 518 11.68 16.61 16.64
CA THR A 518 12.81 17.14 15.87
C THR A 518 13.47 16.03 15.06
N TYR A 519 14.18 16.40 14.01
CA TYR A 519 14.91 15.44 13.17
C TYR A 519 15.91 14.58 13.97
N THR A 520 16.50 15.13 15.04
CA THR A 520 17.45 14.43 15.91
C THR A 520 16.78 13.44 16.87
N ASP A 521 15.50 13.62 17.21
CA ASP A 521 14.76 12.68 18.06
C ASP A 521 14.54 11.32 17.38
N LEU A 522 14.75 11.25 16.05
CA LEU A 522 14.60 10.04 15.26
C LEU A 522 15.82 9.12 15.27
N ASP A 523 16.95 9.52 15.85
CA ASP A 523 18.21 8.76 15.82
C ASP A 523 18.13 7.43 16.56
N ALA A 524 17.29 7.29 17.59
CA ALA A 524 17.16 6.11 18.45
C ALA A 524 16.27 4.99 17.88
N GLY A 525 16.05 4.93 16.56
CA GLY A 525 15.19 3.90 15.92
C GLY A 525 13.84 4.42 15.48
N GLY A 526 13.69 5.75 15.43
CA GLY A 526 12.47 6.43 15.01
C GLY A 526 11.38 6.47 16.08
N ARG A 527 10.32 7.20 15.77
CA ARG A 527 9.16 7.41 16.66
C ARG A 527 7.87 7.17 15.89
N GLN A 528 6.88 6.53 16.53
CA GLN A 528 5.52 6.43 15.97
C GLN A 528 4.74 7.72 16.24
N TRP A 529 4.04 8.22 15.23
CA TRP A 529 3.11 9.32 15.44
C TRP A 529 1.72 8.80 15.88
N PRO A 530 0.96 9.57 16.68
CA PRO A 530 1.33 10.79 17.41
C PRO A 530 2.44 10.51 18.43
N PHE A 531 3.40 11.43 18.55
CA PHE A 531 4.64 11.18 19.30
C PHE A 531 4.52 11.20 20.82
N ASP A 532 3.39 11.65 21.34
CA ASP A 532 3.04 11.68 22.76
C ASP A 532 2.35 10.39 23.24
N MET A 533 2.13 9.43 22.31
CA MET A 533 1.49 8.14 22.60
C MET A 533 2.50 6.98 22.52
N ASP A 534 2.13 5.84 23.07
CA ASP A 534 2.96 4.62 23.13
C ASP A 534 2.79 3.70 21.90
N GLY A 535 2.30 4.25 20.78
CA GLY A 535 2.11 3.53 19.53
C GLY A 535 0.71 2.94 19.33
N VAL A 536 -0.16 2.94 20.35
CA VAL A 536 -1.56 2.50 20.27
C VAL A 536 -2.47 3.70 20.08
N LEU A 537 -3.11 3.81 18.92
CA LEU A 537 -4.12 4.84 18.66
C LEU A 537 -5.43 4.54 19.40
N TYR A 538 -6.19 5.58 19.66
CA TYR A 538 -7.58 5.47 20.14
C TYR A 538 -7.76 4.84 21.53
N ARG A 539 -6.82 5.01 22.45
CA ARG A 539 -6.95 4.47 23.83
C ARG A 539 -8.16 5.00 24.58
N THR A 540 -8.50 6.25 24.38
CA THR A 540 -9.58 6.92 25.13
C THR A 540 -10.75 7.36 24.25
N THR A 541 -10.49 7.83 23.05
CA THR A 541 -11.49 8.36 22.11
C THR A 541 -11.03 8.14 20.67
N PHE A 542 -11.92 8.16 19.72
CA PHE A 542 -11.63 8.20 18.29
C PHE A 542 -11.48 9.63 17.82
N ASP A 543 -10.71 9.85 16.75
CA ASP A 543 -10.54 11.19 16.16
C ASP A 543 -11.68 11.50 15.16
N THR A 544 -12.90 11.31 15.62
CA THR A 544 -14.15 11.59 14.93
C THR A 544 -14.83 12.79 15.58
N PRO A 545 -15.79 13.48 14.92
CA PRO A 545 -16.41 14.70 15.44
C PRO A 545 -17.06 14.56 16.82
N ASP A 546 -17.54 13.38 17.19
CA ASP A 546 -18.15 13.07 18.48
C ASP A 546 -17.32 12.13 19.36
N GLY A 547 -16.12 11.76 18.92
CA GLY A 547 -15.23 10.87 19.65
C GLY A 547 -15.63 9.38 19.61
N LEU A 548 -16.66 9.02 18.81
CA LEU A 548 -17.21 7.66 18.72
C LEU A 548 -16.98 7.03 17.36
N ALA A 549 -16.65 5.73 17.32
CA ALA A 549 -16.57 4.97 16.07
C ALA A 549 -17.97 4.57 15.57
N PRO A 550 -18.37 4.90 14.34
CA PRO A 550 -19.65 4.48 13.81
C PRO A 550 -19.63 3.02 13.36
N PHE A 551 -20.63 2.23 13.71
CA PHE A 551 -20.92 0.97 13.04
C PHE A 551 -21.47 1.20 11.63
N GLY A 552 -21.17 0.26 10.72
CA GLY A 552 -21.81 0.19 9.41
C GLY A 552 -23.20 -0.48 9.46
N THR A 553 -23.52 -1.21 8.38
CA THR A 553 -24.66 -2.15 8.30
C THR A 553 -24.14 -3.40 7.61
N ALA A 554 -24.78 -4.55 7.83
CA ALA A 554 -24.46 -5.78 7.12
C ALA A 554 -24.55 -5.55 5.60
N ARG A 555 -23.63 -6.18 4.86
CA ARG A 555 -23.53 -5.97 3.41
C ARG A 555 -24.52 -6.88 2.69
N SER A 556 -25.08 -6.39 1.59
CA SER A 556 -25.97 -7.23 0.78
C SER A 556 -25.25 -8.47 0.28
N VAL A 557 -25.93 -9.62 0.33
CA VAL A 557 -25.41 -10.87 -0.23
C VAL A 557 -25.57 -10.82 -1.75
N PRO A 558 -24.48 -10.71 -2.52
CA PRO A 558 -24.58 -10.63 -3.96
C PRO A 558 -25.04 -11.97 -4.56
N GLU A 559 -25.87 -11.91 -5.58
CA GLU A 559 -26.35 -13.12 -6.27
C GLU A 559 -25.21 -13.85 -6.99
N ARG A 560 -25.32 -15.19 -6.99
CA ARG A 560 -24.38 -16.05 -7.72
C ARG A 560 -24.78 -16.05 -9.22
N LYS A 561 -23.90 -15.56 -10.09
CA LYS A 561 -23.96 -15.90 -11.52
C LYS A 561 -23.25 -17.25 -11.70
N ALA A 562 -23.97 -18.26 -12.18
CA ALA A 562 -23.34 -19.51 -12.60
C ALA A 562 -22.62 -19.24 -13.94
N THR A 563 -21.31 -19.44 -13.97
CA THR A 563 -20.50 -19.33 -15.17
C THR A 563 -19.55 -20.52 -15.26
N ASP A 564 -19.28 -21.02 -16.47
CA ASP A 564 -18.25 -22.03 -16.73
C ASP A 564 -16.83 -21.44 -16.71
N SER A 565 -16.72 -20.12 -16.53
CA SER A 565 -15.46 -19.38 -16.44
C SER A 565 -14.90 -19.40 -15.04
N LEU A 566 -13.57 -19.34 -14.94
CA LEU A 566 -12.84 -19.22 -13.69
C LEU A 566 -12.59 -17.76 -13.34
N THR A 567 -12.59 -17.41 -12.06
CA THR A 567 -12.24 -16.05 -11.62
C THR A 567 -10.73 -15.92 -11.52
N LEU A 568 -10.15 -14.98 -12.26
CA LEU A 568 -8.73 -14.66 -12.21
C LEU A 568 -8.43 -13.78 -10.99
N VAL A 569 -7.53 -14.25 -10.14
CA VAL A 569 -6.95 -13.52 -9.02
C VAL A 569 -5.48 -13.26 -9.30
N THR A 570 -5.01 -12.07 -8.98
CA THR A 570 -3.59 -11.69 -9.17
C THR A 570 -2.99 -11.22 -7.85
N GLY A 571 -1.69 -11.45 -7.67
CA GLY A 571 -0.92 -10.81 -6.60
C GLY A 571 -0.58 -9.34 -6.93
N GLY A 572 0.02 -8.64 -5.97
CA GLY A 572 0.62 -7.33 -6.25
C GLY A 572 1.78 -7.45 -7.25
N ARG A 573 1.90 -6.49 -8.17
CA ARG A 573 3.02 -6.43 -9.10
C ARG A 573 4.34 -6.34 -8.34
N ARG A 574 5.34 -7.06 -8.83
CA ARG A 574 6.71 -6.92 -8.35
C ARG A 574 7.43 -5.88 -9.19
N SER A 575 7.92 -4.87 -8.55
CA SER A 575 8.91 -3.96 -9.12
C SER A 575 10.00 -3.73 -8.09
N GLU A 576 11.24 -3.86 -8.50
CA GLU A 576 12.38 -3.54 -7.65
C GLU A 576 13.06 -2.31 -8.26
N PHE A 577 13.27 -1.29 -7.44
CA PHE A 577 13.89 -0.03 -7.89
C PHE A 577 13.27 0.56 -9.17
N ASN A 578 11.93 0.51 -9.30
CA ASN A 578 11.17 0.93 -10.49
C ASN A 578 11.48 0.17 -11.79
N GLY A 579 12.32 -0.86 -11.72
CA GLY A 579 12.60 -1.78 -12.82
C GLY A 579 11.50 -2.84 -12.97
N GLU A 580 11.40 -3.43 -14.15
CA GLU A 580 10.51 -4.55 -14.44
C GLU A 580 11.10 -5.84 -13.86
N VAL A 581 10.33 -6.57 -13.03
CA VAL A 581 10.71 -7.89 -12.51
C VAL A 581 9.99 -8.93 -13.35
N SER A 582 10.76 -9.76 -14.07
CA SER A 582 10.21 -10.91 -14.78
C SER A 582 9.72 -11.97 -13.80
N GLU A 583 8.41 -12.24 -13.80
CA GLU A 583 7.80 -13.31 -13.02
C GLU A 583 7.57 -14.53 -13.91
N ARG A 584 7.71 -15.72 -13.33
CA ARG A 584 7.40 -16.95 -14.06
C ARG A 584 5.90 -17.04 -14.31
N ALA A 585 5.51 -17.37 -15.54
CA ALA A 585 4.12 -17.61 -15.90
C ALA A 585 3.64 -18.96 -15.33
N VAL A 586 3.24 -18.97 -14.06
CA VAL A 586 2.70 -20.14 -13.37
C VAL A 586 1.25 -19.88 -12.99
N LEU A 587 0.34 -20.63 -13.63
CA LEU A 587 -1.06 -20.64 -13.28
C LEU A 587 -1.30 -21.59 -12.11
N ARG A 588 -1.86 -21.11 -11.01
CA ARG A 588 -2.32 -21.96 -9.91
C ARG A 588 -3.83 -22.17 -10.02
N LEU A 589 -4.30 -23.42 -9.88
CA LEU A 589 -5.70 -23.79 -9.95
C LEU A 589 -6.00 -24.96 -9.02
N ALA A 590 -7.27 -25.10 -8.62
CA ALA A 590 -7.74 -26.18 -7.76
C ALA A 590 -7.67 -27.54 -8.46
N GLY A 591 -7.55 -28.64 -7.68
CA GLY A 591 -7.52 -30.00 -8.21
C GLY A 591 -8.79 -30.38 -8.98
N THR A 592 -9.96 -29.93 -8.51
CA THR A 592 -11.26 -30.14 -9.20
C THR A 592 -11.30 -29.45 -10.56
N ASP A 593 -10.88 -28.17 -10.62
CA ASP A 593 -10.87 -27.41 -11.87
C ASP A 593 -9.87 -27.97 -12.89
N ALA A 594 -8.74 -28.48 -12.40
CA ALA A 594 -7.72 -29.13 -13.21
C ALA A 594 -8.24 -30.47 -13.80
N ALA A 595 -8.87 -31.30 -12.95
CA ALA A 595 -9.41 -32.59 -13.38
C ALA A 595 -10.54 -32.47 -14.43
N GLU A 596 -11.46 -31.49 -14.26
CA GLU A 596 -12.51 -31.18 -15.22
C GLU A 596 -12.00 -30.79 -16.59
N ARG A 597 -10.77 -30.22 -16.66
CA ARG A 597 -10.13 -29.72 -17.89
C ARG A 597 -9.03 -30.65 -18.41
N GLY A 598 -8.79 -31.78 -17.72
CA GLY A 598 -7.72 -32.71 -18.07
C GLY A 598 -6.31 -32.13 -17.93
N ILE A 599 -6.12 -31.19 -16.98
CA ILE A 599 -4.86 -30.49 -16.75
C ILE A 599 -4.13 -31.13 -15.56
N SER A 600 -2.82 -31.31 -15.70
CA SER A 600 -1.91 -31.77 -14.66
C SER A 600 -0.85 -30.71 -14.31
N SER A 601 -0.27 -30.81 -13.10
CA SER A 601 0.85 -29.92 -12.75
C SER A 601 2.04 -30.13 -13.69
N GLY A 602 2.52 -29.05 -14.28
CA GLY A 602 3.61 -29.04 -15.25
C GLY A 602 3.15 -28.92 -16.70
N ASP A 603 1.86 -29.08 -16.97
CA ASP A 603 1.32 -28.90 -18.32
C ASP A 603 1.38 -27.41 -18.73
N GLU A 604 1.62 -27.18 -20.02
CA GLU A 604 1.46 -25.86 -20.63
C GLU A 604 -0.03 -25.62 -20.89
N VAL A 605 -0.53 -24.46 -20.49
CA VAL A 605 -1.94 -24.07 -20.59
C VAL A 605 -2.09 -22.69 -21.19
N ILE A 606 -3.21 -22.49 -21.87
CA ILE A 606 -3.65 -21.19 -22.36
C ILE A 606 -4.72 -20.65 -21.42
N VAL A 607 -4.50 -19.42 -20.94
CA VAL A 607 -5.46 -18.65 -20.13
C VAL A 607 -5.96 -17.51 -20.99
N THR A 608 -7.29 -17.46 -21.22
CA THR A 608 -7.89 -16.50 -22.15
C THR A 608 -9.12 -15.79 -21.57
N ASP A 609 -9.28 -14.51 -21.87
CA ASP A 609 -10.52 -13.75 -21.62
C ASP A 609 -11.44 -13.71 -22.86
N GLY A 610 -11.07 -14.44 -23.92
CA GLY A 610 -11.77 -14.49 -25.22
C GLY A 610 -11.24 -13.47 -26.24
N ALA A 611 -10.43 -12.49 -25.82
CA ALA A 611 -9.78 -11.52 -26.69
C ALA A 611 -8.26 -11.66 -26.68
N THR A 612 -7.70 -12.09 -25.55
CA THR A 612 -6.26 -12.18 -25.33
C THR A 612 -5.92 -13.53 -24.71
N ASP A 613 -4.82 -14.12 -25.15
CA ASP A 613 -4.29 -15.38 -24.68
C ASP A 613 -2.96 -15.18 -23.94
N VAL A 614 -2.83 -15.85 -22.79
CA VAL A 614 -1.59 -15.92 -22.01
C VAL A 614 -1.19 -17.38 -21.82
N VAL A 615 0.04 -17.73 -22.17
CA VAL A 615 0.59 -19.07 -21.95
C VAL A 615 1.25 -19.14 -20.59
N ALA A 616 0.92 -20.20 -19.82
CA ALA A 616 1.46 -20.43 -18.50
C ALA A 616 1.69 -21.91 -18.21
N THR A 617 2.53 -22.22 -17.23
CA THR A 617 2.68 -23.58 -16.71
C THR A 617 1.66 -23.82 -15.59
N ALA A 618 0.86 -24.85 -15.69
CA ALA A 618 -0.12 -25.21 -14.67
C ALA A 618 0.55 -25.74 -13.39
N ARG A 619 0.02 -25.32 -12.26
CA ARG A 619 0.32 -25.86 -10.92
C ARG A 619 -0.97 -26.15 -10.19
N VAL A 620 -1.29 -27.41 -10.01
CA VAL A 620 -2.43 -27.85 -9.21
C VAL A 620 -2.10 -27.62 -7.73
N ASP A 621 -2.95 -26.91 -7.01
CA ASP A 621 -2.77 -26.57 -5.59
C ASP A 621 -4.12 -26.72 -4.87
N GLU A 622 -4.23 -27.71 -4.00
CA GLU A 622 -5.44 -28.04 -3.24
C GLU A 622 -5.91 -26.92 -2.30
N ARG A 623 -5.04 -25.94 -2.04
CA ARG A 623 -5.37 -24.75 -1.24
C ARG A 623 -5.90 -23.60 -2.08
N THR A 624 -5.99 -23.77 -3.39
CA THR A 624 -6.67 -22.84 -4.29
C THR A 624 -8.15 -23.20 -4.34
N ARG A 625 -9.00 -22.19 -4.19
CA ARG A 625 -10.44 -22.36 -4.25
C ARG A 625 -10.90 -22.83 -5.63
N THR A 626 -11.82 -23.80 -5.69
CA THR A 626 -12.52 -24.20 -6.92
C THR A 626 -13.24 -23.01 -7.56
N GLY A 627 -13.11 -22.88 -8.87
CA GLY A 627 -13.64 -21.74 -9.64
C GLY A 627 -12.74 -20.51 -9.61
N THR A 628 -11.52 -20.61 -9.08
CA THR A 628 -10.54 -19.52 -8.97
C THR A 628 -9.20 -19.95 -9.54
N VAL A 629 -8.55 -19.06 -10.28
CA VAL A 629 -7.17 -19.24 -10.74
C VAL A 629 -6.33 -18.05 -10.34
N TYR A 630 -5.03 -18.30 -10.12
CA TYR A 630 -4.08 -17.26 -9.79
C TYR A 630 -2.95 -17.20 -10.83
N LEU A 631 -2.68 -15.98 -11.30
CA LEU A 631 -1.48 -15.64 -12.07
C LEU A 631 -0.73 -14.47 -11.41
N PRO A 632 0.61 -14.39 -11.54
CA PRO A 632 1.33 -13.16 -11.20
C PRO A 632 0.79 -11.97 -11.99
N ALA A 633 0.73 -10.80 -11.35
CA ALA A 633 0.10 -9.62 -11.96
C ALA A 633 0.80 -9.14 -13.25
N SER A 634 2.12 -9.28 -13.35
CA SER A 634 2.89 -8.95 -14.56
C SER A 634 2.54 -9.85 -15.75
N VAL A 635 2.25 -11.13 -15.47
CA VAL A 635 1.85 -12.13 -16.47
C VAL A 635 0.38 -11.94 -16.89
N ALA A 636 -0.48 -11.63 -15.91
CA ALA A 636 -1.91 -11.47 -16.11
C ALA A 636 -2.31 -10.12 -16.76
N ASP A 637 -1.39 -9.15 -16.87
CA ASP A 637 -1.69 -7.78 -17.32
C ASP A 637 -2.53 -7.70 -18.61
N PRO A 638 -2.23 -8.47 -19.66
CA PRO A 638 -3.03 -8.47 -20.88
C PRO A 638 -4.49 -8.92 -20.68
N LEU A 639 -4.76 -9.75 -19.66
CA LEU A 639 -6.10 -10.27 -19.30
C LEU A 639 -6.89 -9.32 -18.39
N LEU A 640 -6.26 -8.25 -17.88
CA LEU A 640 -6.86 -7.32 -16.91
C LEU A 640 -7.44 -6.06 -17.55
N ARG A 641 -7.55 -6.01 -18.87
CA ARG A 641 -8.10 -4.88 -19.65
C ARG A 641 -9.61 -4.72 -19.46
N SER A 642 -10.32 -5.84 -19.28
CA SER A 642 -11.76 -5.81 -18.99
C SER A 642 -12.05 -5.65 -17.50
N SER A 643 -13.24 -5.12 -17.18
CA SER A 643 -13.73 -5.06 -15.79
C SER A 643 -14.11 -6.45 -15.24
N ASP A 644 -14.30 -7.45 -16.10
CA ASP A 644 -14.59 -8.83 -15.73
C ASP A 644 -13.28 -9.60 -15.58
N SER A 645 -13.00 -10.02 -14.34
CA SER A 645 -11.83 -10.86 -14.02
C SER A 645 -12.12 -12.34 -14.28
N THR A 646 -12.85 -12.68 -15.37
CA THR A 646 -13.19 -14.06 -15.71
C THR A 646 -12.35 -14.55 -16.89
N VAL A 647 -11.86 -15.79 -16.78
CA VAL A 647 -11.01 -16.41 -17.78
C VAL A 647 -11.42 -17.85 -18.04
N HIS A 648 -11.08 -18.35 -19.21
CA HIS A 648 -11.10 -19.77 -19.55
C HIS A 648 -9.67 -20.33 -19.56
N VAL A 649 -9.54 -21.59 -19.19
CA VAL A 649 -8.24 -22.29 -19.14
C VAL A 649 -8.39 -23.63 -19.87
N HIS A 650 -7.48 -23.90 -20.80
CA HIS A 650 -7.40 -25.16 -21.53
C HIS A 650 -5.95 -25.57 -21.77
N ALA A 651 -5.71 -26.84 -22.06
CA ALA A 651 -4.38 -27.31 -22.45
C ALA A 651 -3.91 -26.60 -23.73
N ALA A 652 -2.62 -26.27 -23.81
CA ALA A 652 -2.00 -25.59 -24.95
C ALA A 652 -1.91 -26.48 -26.19
#